data_82175c410aba6f7e60363b9c0a92f0d5
#
_entry.id   82175c410aba6f7e60363b9c0a92f0d5
#
_cell.length_a   1.000
_cell.length_b   1.000
_cell.length_c   1.000
_cell.angle_alpha   90.00
_cell.angle_beta   90.00
_cell.angle_gamma   90.00
#
_symmetry.space_group_name_H-M   'P 1'
#
loop_
_entity.id
_entity.type
_entity.pdbx_description
1 polymer ?
#
loop_
_entity_poly.entity_id
_entity_poly.type
_entity_poly.pdbx_seq_one_letter_code
_entity_poly.pdbx_strand_id
1 'polypeptide(L)'
;MQTHILGFPSIGKGRELKRALEAFWRGETDVSSLHAVREALEARHWAIQQTAGLDMVVCGDFSFYDRMLDATLMLGALPARFAPCAEDTPAARYFALARGHVGRNIPPLEMTKWFDTNYHYLTPELEADTPWTPGAHPVLEAVRRASAQGFRPKAALIGPFTWLALAKARQGTDPWPLLERVLPAYTALLAQLAPLCPLIQVEEPVLCTELLPDRAAALFTEAYAHLNAAAPGKIMLTTYFGPLTRHLPLALGSGCAALHLDLTRGPGQLEPVLAGLPEGMALSLGLVDGRNIWKTDYARARAPLERAVSALGPERVLLGSSCSLLHCPVDAADETDLPPQVRDRLAFAVQKCAELADLKAVALGSGADLLAANAAVLQKARAHPEAVVPAVRKRAAAVTPDMLRRTAPAAARRAAQDAWLKLPLLPATTIGSFPQTASIRQTRRAWKNGDLSREAYEAAIRAEITYCVQRQEALGLDVLVHGEAERNDMVEYFGQQLGGFCFTRNGWVQSYGSRCVKPPVIYGDVYRKAPMTVGWSVYAQSLTSKPMKGMLTGPVTILCWSFVRDDLPREQVCRQIALALRDETADLEAAGIRIIQIDEAALREGMPGSSAEAAAYLQWAVDAFLLTSAVAAPGTQIHSHMCYSEFNAILPAIARMDADVISIESSRSGMELLDAFARYDYRNQVGPGVYDIHSPRVPDTEEIAGLLRRALRHIPKERLWVNPDCGLKTRHWEEAWPALQHMVAAARQVRAELGA
;
A
#
# COMPACT_ATOMS: atom_id res chain seq x y z
N MET A 1 10.43 -29.35 16.13
CA MET A 1 9.97 -28.27 15.18
C MET A 1 8.58 -27.81 15.58
N GLN A 2 8.36 -26.49 15.74
CA GLN A 2 7.07 -25.87 16.09
C GLN A 2 6.58 -24.98 14.95
N THR A 3 5.27 -24.83 14.82
CA THR A 3 4.61 -24.03 13.77
C THR A 3 3.88 -22.83 14.37
N HIS A 4 3.93 -21.69 13.67
CA HIS A 4 3.23 -20.45 14.05
C HIS A 4 3.02 -19.53 12.85
N ILE A 5 2.20 -18.51 13.01
CA ILE A 5 2.10 -17.37 12.07
C ILE A 5 2.55 -16.08 12.75
N LEU A 6 2.89 -15.05 11.97
CA LEU A 6 3.29 -13.74 12.53
C LEU A 6 2.10 -12.83 12.85
N GLY A 7 0.93 -13.07 12.27
CA GLY A 7 -0.31 -12.35 12.51
C GLY A 7 -1.42 -12.84 11.60
N PHE A 8 -2.68 -12.61 11.97
CA PHE A 8 -3.87 -13.01 11.22
C PHE A 8 -4.69 -11.77 10.81
N PRO A 9 -5.48 -11.80 9.69
CA PRO A 9 -6.27 -10.65 9.26
C PRO A 9 -7.33 -10.22 10.28
N SER A 10 -7.24 -8.99 10.80
CA SER A 10 -8.15 -8.47 11.83
C SER A 10 -9.58 -8.20 11.36
N ILE A 11 -9.78 -7.97 10.03
CA ILE A 11 -11.05 -7.50 9.47
C ILE A 11 -12.20 -8.52 9.58
N GLY A 12 -11.88 -9.81 9.76
CA GLY A 12 -12.83 -10.92 9.72
C GLY A 12 -13.32 -11.25 8.30
N LYS A 13 -13.77 -12.51 8.10
CA LYS A 13 -14.21 -13.05 6.79
C LYS A 13 -15.30 -12.21 6.13
N GLY A 14 -16.26 -11.71 6.91
CA GLY A 14 -17.35 -10.85 6.46
C GLY A 14 -17.07 -9.35 6.63
N ARG A 15 -15.85 -8.94 6.94
CA ARG A 15 -15.48 -7.56 7.28
C ARG A 15 -16.24 -7.05 8.53
N GLU A 16 -16.36 -7.90 9.53
CA GLU A 16 -17.10 -7.62 10.76
C GLU A 16 -16.51 -6.41 11.49
N LEU A 17 -15.17 -6.33 11.57
CA LEU A 17 -14.48 -5.19 12.19
C LEU A 17 -14.85 -3.86 11.49
N LYS A 18 -14.85 -3.84 10.14
CA LYS A 18 -15.26 -2.65 9.38
C LYS A 18 -16.65 -2.18 9.78
N ARG A 19 -17.63 -3.09 9.80
CA ARG A 19 -19.01 -2.74 10.13
C ARG A 19 -19.15 -2.24 11.58
N ALA A 20 -18.45 -2.89 12.51
CA ALA A 20 -18.45 -2.49 13.91
C ALA A 20 -17.86 -1.09 14.13
N LEU A 21 -16.70 -0.81 13.52
CA LEU A 21 -16.06 0.51 13.58
C LEU A 21 -16.96 1.61 13.00
N GLU A 22 -17.54 1.38 11.83
CA GLU A 22 -18.39 2.37 11.16
C GLU A 22 -19.70 2.62 11.93
N ALA A 23 -20.31 1.58 12.52
CA ALA A 23 -21.49 1.72 13.38
C ALA A 23 -21.16 2.50 14.67
N PHE A 24 -20.04 2.20 15.31
CA PHE A 24 -19.55 2.94 16.47
C PHE A 24 -19.29 4.42 16.14
N TRP A 25 -18.63 4.73 15.04
CA TRP A 25 -18.37 6.11 14.62
C TRP A 25 -19.61 6.91 14.26
N ARG A 26 -20.71 6.25 13.86
CA ARG A 26 -22.02 6.88 13.64
C ARG A 26 -22.85 6.99 14.91
N GLY A 27 -22.35 6.49 16.07
CA GLY A 27 -23.08 6.48 17.32
C GLY A 27 -24.22 5.46 17.40
N GLU A 28 -24.24 4.47 16.48
CA GLU A 28 -25.26 3.40 16.43
C GLU A 28 -25.00 2.31 17.47
N THR A 29 -23.73 2.17 17.90
CA THR A 29 -23.29 1.20 18.90
C THR A 29 -22.34 1.85 19.88
N ASP A 30 -22.15 1.22 21.04
CA ASP A 30 -21.24 1.66 22.09
C ASP A 30 -19.84 0.95 22.01
N VAL A 31 -18.94 1.34 22.89
CA VAL A 31 -17.60 0.77 22.96
C VAL A 31 -17.60 -0.69 23.42
N SER A 32 -18.57 -1.11 24.24
CA SER A 32 -18.68 -2.51 24.70
C SER A 32 -19.04 -3.43 23.54
N SER A 33 -19.94 -3.01 22.67
CA SER A 33 -20.27 -3.71 21.41
C SER A 33 -19.05 -3.86 20.50
N LEU A 34 -18.21 -2.83 20.41
CA LEU A 34 -16.98 -2.89 19.62
C LEU A 34 -15.97 -3.89 20.20
N HIS A 35 -15.81 -3.92 21.55
CA HIS A 35 -14.98 -4.90 22.24
C HIS A 35 -15.50 -6.32 22.06
N ALA A 36 -16.80 -6.55 22.14
CA ALA A 36 -17.40 -7.87 21.92
C ALA A 36 -17.10 -8.42 20.52
N VAL A 37 -17.15 -7.56 19.48
CA VAL A 37 -16.75 -7.96 18.11
C VAL A 37 -15.27 -8.32 18.05
N ARG A 38 -14.40 -7.57 18.69
CA ARG A 38 -12.98 -7.89 18.81
C ARG A 38 -12.76 -9.27 19.43
N GLU A 39 -13.34 -9.53 20.59
CA GLU A 39 -13.17 -10.78 21.33
C GLU A 39 -13.67 -11.99 20.53
N ALA A 40 -14.82 -11.85 19.85
CA ALA A 40 -15.36 -12.88 18.97
C ALA A 40 -14.46 -13.16 17.76
N LEU A 41 -13.84 -12.12 17.17
CA LEU A 41 -12.89 -12.27 16.07
C LEU A 41 -11.60 -12.95 16.54
N GLU A 42 -11.00 -12.49 17.63
CA GLU A 42 -9.77 -13.06 18.20
C GLU A 42 -9.98 -14.56 18.56
N ALA A 43 -11.05 -14.91 19.24
CA ALA A 43 -11.36 -16.31 19.62
C ALA A 43 -11.50 -17.19 18.36
N ARG A 44 -12.20 -16.71 17.32
CA ARG A 44 -12.32 -17.41 16.04
C ARG A 44 -10.97 -17.58 15.33
N HIS A 45 -10.12 -16.56 15.34
CA HIS A 45 -8.81 -16.61 14.71
C HIS A 45 -7.87 -17.60 15.42
N TRP A 46 -7.91 -17.67 16.75
CA TRP A 46 -7.15 -18.67 17.53
C TRP A 46 -7.64 -20.08 17.24
N ALA A 47 -8.97 -20.29 17.20
CA ALA A 47 -9.54 -21.59 16.84
C ALA A 47 -9.15 -22.04 15.42
N ILE A 48 -9.10 -21.15 14.44
CA ILE A 48 -8.63 -21.44 13.07
C ILE A 48 -7.18 -21.93 13.10
N GLN A 49 -6.30 -21.23 13.80
CA GLN A 49 -4.89 -21.58 13.92
C GLN A 49 -4.70 -22.95 14.60
N GLN A 50 -5.39 -23.21 15.70
CA GLN A 50 -5.33 -24.50 16.40
C GLN A 50 -5.90 -25.64 15.53
N THR A 51 -7.05 -25.42 14.87
CA THR A 51 -7.67 -26.44 14.00
C THR A 51 -6.78 -26.75 12.79
N ALA A 52 -6.05 -25.78 12.28
CA ALA A 52 -5.05 -25.99 11.23
C ALA A 52 -3.81 -26.77 11.70
N GLY A 53 -3.66 -27.06 12.99
CA GLY A 53 -2.54 -27.80 13.55
C GLY A 53 -1.32 -26.97 13.93
N LEU A 54 -1.48 -25.65 14.12
CA LEU A 54 -0.38 -24.80 14.59
C LEU A 54 -0.10 -25.05 16.08
N ASP A 55 1.18 -25.08 16.44
CA ASP A 55 1.63 -25.33 17.82
C ASP A 55 1.42 -24.12 18.75
N MET A 56 1.34 -22.91 18.18
CA MET A 56 1.11 -21.66 18.91
C MET A 56 0.12 -20.78 18.15
N VAL A 57 -0.76 -20.07 18.90
CA VAL A 57 -1.64 -19.06 18.35
C VAL A 57 -1.08 -17.65 18.60
N VAL A 58 -1.20 -16.74 17.64
CA VAL A 58 -0.72 -15.37 17.79
C VAL A 58 -1.74 -14.50 18.52
N CYS A 59 -1.26 -13.66 19.45
CA CYS A 59 -2.03 -12.65 20.18
C CYS A 59 -1.33 -11.30 20.10
N GLY A 60 -2.07 -10.20 20.01
CA GLY A 60 -1.53 -8.84 19.87
C GLY A 60 -1.32 -8.39 18.43
N ASP A 61 -1.75 -9.22 17.48
CA ASP A 61 -1.80 -8.91 16.06
C ASP A 61 -3.10 -8.18 15.66
N PHE A 62 -4.14 -8.25 16.48
CA PHE A 62 -5.39 -7.53 16.28
C PHE A 62 -5.28 -6.08 16.74
N SER A 63 -5.75 -5.14 15.91
CA SER A 63 -5.90 -3.73 16.25
C SER A 63 -7.22 -3.19 15.71
N PHE A 64 -7.82 -2.21 16.41
CA PHE A 64 -9.01 -1.51 15.89
C PHE A 64 -8.65 -0.59 14.70
N TYR A 65 -7.45 -0.03 14.68
CA TYR A 65 -7.01 0.85 13.60
C TYR A 65 -5.66 0.41 13.03
N ASP A 66 -4.59 0.50 13.79
CA ASP A 66 -3.28 -0.07 13.45
C ASP A 66 -2.42 -0.34 14.71
N ARG A 67 -1.43 -1.23 14.57
CA ARG A 67 -0.58 -1.69 15.67
C ARG A 67 0.46 -0.64 16.10
N MET A 68 0.84 0.29 15.23
CA MET A 68 1.72 1.41 15.60
C MET A 68 1.00 2.38 16.56
N LEU A 69 -0.30 2.61 16.32
CA LEU A 69 -1.12 3.39 17.25
C LEU A 69 -1.24 2.70 18.62
N ASP A 70 -1.44 1.37 18.65
CA ASP A 70 -1.49 0.60 19.90
C ASP A 70 -0.16 0.72 20.68
N ALA A 71 0.98 0.63 19.99
CA ALA A 71 2.30 0.82 20.58
C ALA A 71 2.51 2.28 21.05
N THR A 72 2.06 3.27 20.30
CA THR A 72 2.13 4.69 20.64
C THR A 72 1.35 5.00 21.94
N LEU A 73 0.17 4.41 22.08
CA LEU A 73 -0.64 4.54 23.30
C LEU A 73 -0.02 3.81 24.50
N MET A 74 0.58 2.63 24.29
CA MET A 74 1.36 1.95 25.33
C MET A 74 2.51 2.82 25.86
N LEU A 75 3.21 3.49 24.94
CA LEU A 75 4.31 4.39 25.31
C LEU A 75 3.82 5.71 25.92
N GLY A 76 2.58 6.11 25.60
CA GLY A 76 2.01 7.39 26.00
C GLY A 76 2.71 8.59 25.33
N ALA A 77 3.38 8.38 24.22
CA ALA A 77 4.06 9.39 23.43
C ALA A 77 3.07 10.15 22.54
N LEU A 78 2.30 11.06 23.13
CA LEU A 78 1.20 11.74 22.44
C LEU A 78 1.55 13.22 22.18
N PRO A 79 1.33 13.74 20.96
CA PRO A 79 1.49 15.16 20.68
C PRO A 79 0.61 16.04 21.58
N ALA A 80 1.09 17.21 21.96
CA ALA A 80 0.42 18.12 22.91
C ALA A 80 -1.03 18.47 22.48
N ARG A 81 -1.31 18.53 21.17
CA ARG A 81 -2.68 18.78 20.66
C ARG A 81 -3.71 17.72 21.05
N PHE A 82 -3.27 16.51 21.42
CA PHE A 82 -4.10 15.43 21.92
C PHE A 82 -4.07 15.31 23.45
N ALA A 83 -3.63 16.36 24.14
CA ALA A 83 -3.65 16.40 25.61
C ALA A 83 -5.06 16.05 26.13
N PRO A 84 -5.15 15.16 27.15
CA PRO A 84 -6.44 14.71 27.67
C PRO A 84 -7.25 15.86 28.25
N CYS A 85 -8.55 15.88 27.94
CA CYS A 85 -9.52 16.65 28.70
C CYS A 85 -10.38 15.73 29.56
N ALA A 86 -11.06 16.31 30.53
CA ALA A 86 -11.83 15.58 31.54
C ALA A 86 -12.92 14.63 30.97
N GLU A 87 -13.35 14.87 29.74
CA GLU A 87 -14.41 14.13 29.04
C GLU A 87 -13.88 13.00 28.15
N ASP A 88 -12.56 12.84 27.98
CA ASP A 88 -11.99 11.87 27.06
C ASP A 88 -11.99 10.45 27.63
N THR A 89 -12.86 9.60 27.10
CA THR A 89 -12.74 8.15 27.31
C THR A 89 -11.51 7.60 26.55
N PRO A 90 -10.94 6.43 26.97
CA PRO A 90 -9.85 5.79 26.23
C PRO A 90 -10.17 5.57 24.74
N ALA A 91 -11.40 5.16 24.41
CA ALA A 91 -11.84 4.96 23.03
C ALA A 91 -11.94 6.28 22.25
N ALA A 92 -12.47 7.35 22.88
CA ALA A 92 -12.54 8.67 22.25
C ALA A 92 -11.14 9.18 21.89
N ARG A 93 -10.16 9.03 22.81
CA ARG A 93 -8.78 9.39 22.58
C ARG A 93 -8.15 8.55 21.47
N TYR A 94 -8.34 7.24 21.48
CA TYR A 94 -7.86 6.32 20.45
C TYR A 94 -8.29 6.79 19.04
N PHE A 95 -9.60 7.05 18.88
CA PHE A 95 -10.12 7.45 17.58
C PHE A 95 -9.89 8.93 17.23
N ALA A 96 -9.64 9.80 18.22
CA ALA A 96 -9.19 11.17 17.95
C ALA A 96 -7.79 11.19 17.30
N LEU A 97 -6.87 10.34 17.76
CA LEU A 97 -5.55 10.17 17.12
C LEU A 97 -5.70 9.70 15.66
N ALA A 98 -6.61 8.76 15.42
CA ALA A 98 -6.80 8.13 14.11
C ALA A 98 -7.59 9.00 13.12
N ARG A 99 -8.55 9.81 13.58
CA ARG A 99 -9.54 10.49 12.72
C ARG A 99 -9.62 12.00 12.96
N GLY A 100 -8.88 12.51 13.92
CA GLY A 100 -9.02 13.89 14.38
C GLY A 100 -10.24 14.10 15.28
N HIS A 101 -10.40 15.32 15.75
CA HIS A 101 -11.52 15.74 16.57
C HIS A 101 -12.15 17.02 15.99
N VAL A 102 -13.29 16.86 15.30
CA VAL A 102 -13.95 17.98 14.59
C VAL A 102 -14.31 19.13 15.55
N GLY A 103 -14.94 18.82 16.70
CA GLY A 103 -15.37 19.86 17.67
C GLY A 103 -14.25 20.66 18.31
N ARG A 104 -13.00 20.16 18.28
CA ARG A 104 -11.81 20.85 18.77
C ARG A 104 -10.90 21.34 17.65
N ASN A 105 -11.28 21.13 16.41
CA ASN A 105 -10.45 21.43 15.21
C ASN A 105 -9.04 20.80 15.29
N ILE A 106 -8.95 19.56 15.82
CA ILE A 106 -7.69 18.81 15.92
C ILE A 106 -7.58 17.86 14.73
N PRO A 107 -6.54 18.00 13.87
CA PRO A 107 -6.29 17.06 12.79
C PRO A 107 -5.79 15.71 13.34
N PRO A 108 -6.04 14.58 12.61
CA PRO A 108 -5.51 13.27 12.98
C PRO A 108 -3.98 13.24 12.92
N LEU A 109 -3.39 12.14 13.42
CA LEU A 109 -2.00 11.81 13.11
C LEU A 109 -1.84 11.60 11.60
N GLU A 110 -0.66 11.88 11.10
CA GLU A 110 -0.30 11.59 9.71
C GLU A 110 -0.35 10.08 9.47
N MET A 111 -0.78 9.69 8.29
CA MET A 111 -0.86 8.28 7.89
C MET A 111 0.08 8.02 6.73
N THR A 112 0.87 6.94 6.82
CA THR A 112 1.81 6.53 5.77
C THR A 112 1.79 5.01 5.57
N LYS A 113 2.50 4.54 4.56
CA LYS A 113 2.56 3.11 4.20
C LYS A 113 3.42 2.31 5.17
N TRP A 114 2.94 1.11 5.52
CA TRP A 114 3.73 0.10 6.22
C TRP A 114 4.70 -0.55 5.24
N PHE A 115 5.93 -0.05 5.21
CA PHE A 115 6.98 -0.44 4.25
C PHE A 115 6.48 -0.40 2.79
N ASP A 116 6.77 -1.43 2.00
CA ASP A 116 6.35 -1.59 0.61
C ASP A 116 4.98 -2.29 0.46
N THR A 117 4.06 -2.09 1.41
CA THR A 117 2.72 -2.69 1.41
C THR A 117 1.63 -1.67 1.13
N ASN A 118 0.41 -2.15 0.82
CA ASN A 118 -0.78 -1.30 0.74
C ASN A 118 -1.48 -1.08 2.10
N TYR A 119 -0.91 -1.61 3.18
CA TYR A 119 -1.35 -1.32 4.54
C TYR A 119 -0.72 -0.01 5.03
N HIS A 120 -1.49 0.78 5.79
CA HIS A 120 -1.06 2.06 6.34
C HIS A 120 -1.07 2.03 7.86
N TYR A 121 -0.21 2.84 8.45
CA TYR A 121 -0.18 3.06 9.88
C TYR A 121 -0.22 4.56 10.18
N LEU A 122 -0.63 4.91 11.41
CA LEU A 122 -0.58 6.27 11.94
C LEU A 122 0.83 6.55 12.46
N THR A 123 1.46 7.57 11.90
CA THR A 123 2.84 7.93 12.20
C THR A 123 2.93 8.57 13.58
N PRO A 124 3.70 8.01 14.53
CA PRO A 124 3.99 8.69 15.79
C PRO A 124 4.71 10.00 15.53
N GLU A 125 4.28 11.09 16.18
CA GLU A 125 4.93 12.40 16.09
C GLU A 125 5.70 12.66 17.36
N LEU A 126 7.00 12.92 17.26
CA LEU A 126 7.90 13.10 18.38
C LEU A 126 8.50 14.51 18.40
N GLU A 127 8.42 15.14 19.54
CA GLU A 127 9.05 16.42 19.87
C GLU A 127 9.92 16.24 21.12
N ALA A 128 10.87 17.14 21.35
CA ALA A 128 11.77 17.03 22.50
C ALA A 128 11.04 17.01 23.86
N ASP A 129 9.91 17.70 23.94
CA ASP A 129 9.04 17.82 25.10
C ASP A 129 7.82 16.90 25.08
N THR A 130 7.74 15.95 24.12
CA THR A 130 6.65 14.96 24.07
C THR A 130 6.49 14.31 25.46
N PRO A 131 5.29 14.37 26.06
CA PRO A 131 5.04 13.69 27.32
C PRO A 131 5.02 12.17 27.14
N TRP A 132 5.52 11.46 28.15
CA TRP A 132 5.55 10.00 28.18
C TRP A 132 4.73 9.51 29.37
N THR A 133 3.52 9.09 29.13
CA THR A 133 2.62 8.54 30.17
C THR A 133 2.22 7.14 29.75
N PRO A 134 3.01 6.09 30.10
CA PRO A 134 2.78 4.73 29.66
C PRO A 134 1.35 4.27 29.96
N GLY A 135 0.72 3.67 28.94
CA GLY A 135 -0.60 3.08 28.99
C GLY A 135 -0.56 1.54 28.95
N ALA A 136 -1.73 0.93 28.94
CA ALA A 136 -1.84 -0.52 28.73
C ALA A 136 -1.71 -0.89 27.25
N HIS A 137 -1.09 -2.03 26.95
CA HIS A 137 -1.10 -2.62 25.62
C HIS A 137 -2.14 -3.75 25.57
N PRO A 138 -2.99 -3.82 24.51
CA PRO A 138 -4.08 -4.80 24.43
C PRO A 138 -3.61 -6.26 24.36
N VAL A 139 -2.34 -6.52 24.04
CA VAL A 139 -1.78 -7.88 23.94
C VAL A 139 -1.87 -8.67 25.23
N LEU A 140 -1.71 -8.03 26.39
CA LEU A 140 -1.72 -8.73 27.69
C LEU A 140 -3.08 -9.36 27.97
N GLU A 141 -4.16 -8.63 27.68
CA GLU A 141 -5.52 -9.14 27.82
C GLU A 141 -5.83 -10.22 26.77
N ALA A 142 -5.37 -10.04 25.53
CA ALA A 142 -5.54 -11.06 24.49
C ALA A 142 -4.84 -12.37 24.87
N VAL A 143 -3.62 -12.31 25.38
CA VAL A 143 -2.87 -13.49 25.87
C VAL A 143 -3.62 -14.18 27.02
N ARG A 144 -4.12 -13.42 28.01
CA ARG A 144 -4.90 -13.97 29.12
C ARG A 144 -6.17 -14.67 28.65
N ARG A 145 -6.92 -14.04 27.72
CA ARG A 145 -8.14 -14.64 27.15
C ARG A 145 -7.84 -15.91 26.36
N ALA A 146 -6.77 -15.91 25.54
CA ALA A 146 -6.38 -17.08 24.80
C ALA A 146 -5.99 -18.24 25.73
N SER A 147 -5.18 -17.97 26.78
CA SER A 147 -4.81 -18.98 27.78
C SER A 147 -6.02 -19.52 28.52
N ALA A 148 -6.97 -18.66 28.92
CA ALA A 148 -8.21 -19.07 29.61
C ALA A 148 -9.09 -19.98 28.75
N GLN A 149 -9.01 -19.86 27.41
CA GLN A 149 -9.71 -20.71 26.44
C GLN A 149 -8.91 -21.98 26.06
N GLY A 150 -7.75 -22.23 26.70
CA GLY A 150 -6.93 -23.43 26.46
C GLY A 150 -6.02 -23.36 25.25
N PHE A 151 -5.84 -22.19 24.65
CA PHE A 151 -4.87 -21.98 23.59
C PHE A 151 -3.44 -21.79 24.16
N ARG A 152 -2.43 -22.04 23.35
CA ARG A 152 -1.02 -21.77 23.67
C ARG A 152 -0.60 -20.43 23.00
N PRO A 153 -0.68 -19.29 23.68
CA PRO A 153 -0.49 -17.99 23.07
C PRO A 153 0.99 -17.66 22.84
N LYS A 154 1.26 -17.00 21.72
CA LYS A 154 2.49 -16.28 21.40
C LYS A 154 2.15 -14.79 21.29
N ALA A 155 2.74 -13.94 22.11
CA ALA A 155 2.54 -12.50 22.05
C ALA A 155 3.29 -11.91 20.84
N ALA A 156 2.71 -10.89 20.17
CA ALA A 156 3.33 -10.16 19.07
C ALA A 156 3.31 -8.66 19.35
N LEU A 157 4.48 -8.01 19.25
CA LEU A 157 4.71 -6.59 19.51
C LEU A 157 5.52 -5.97 18.37
N ILE A 158 5.20 -4.74 17.98
CA ILE A 158 6.12 -3.91 17.19
C ILE A 158 7.34 -3.61 18.06
N GLY A 159 8.54 -3.77 17.52
CA GLY A 159 9.78 -3.52 18.27
C GLY A 159 10.13 -2.03 18.42
N PRO A 160 10.92 -1.68 19.42
CA PRO A 160 11.23 -0.28 19.74
C PRO A 160 12.03 0.43 18.64
N PHE A 161 12.90 -0.27 17.92
CA PHE A 161 13.67 0.32 16.81
C PHE A 161 12.79 0.60 15.61
N THR A 162 11.90 -0.32 15.26
CA THR A 162 10.92 -0.10 14.18
C THR A 162 9.98 1.04 14.53
N TRP A 163 9.49 1.11 15.78
CA TRP A 163 8.61 2.19 16.20
C TRP A 163 9.30 3.56 16.10
N LEU A 164 10.55 3.69 16.57
CA LEU A 164 11.33 4.93 16.49
C LEU A 164 11.70 5.30 15.04
N ALA A 165 12.13 4.34 14.24
CA ALA A 165 12.52 4.58 12.86
C ALA A 165 11.34 5.06 11.98
N LEU A 166 10.13 4.61 12.30
CA LEU A 166 8.91 4.97 11.59
C LEU A 166 8.16 6.16 12.20
N ALA A 167 8.65 6.71 13.31
CA ALA A 167 8.14 7.94 13.90
C ALA A 167 8.65 9.17 13.14
N LYS A 168 7.85 10.23 13.13
CA LYS A 168 8.22 11.53 12.55
C LYS A 168 8.69 12.47 13.64
N ALA A 169 9.98 12.68 13.68
CA ALA A 169 10.58 13.68 14.58
C ALA A 169 10.32 15.08 14.02
N ARG A 170 9.76 15.95 14.83
CA ARG A 170 9.46 17.35 14.49
C ARG A 170 10.47 18.31 15.08
N GLN A 171 10.56 19.53 14.55
CA GLN A 171 11.39 20.62 15.07
C GLN A 171 12.88 20.24 15.21
N GLY A 172 13.39 19.36 14.33
CA GLY A 172 14.80 18.92 14.38
C GLY A 172 15.14 17.96 15.52
N THR A 173 14.14 17.39 16.22
CA THR A 173 14.34 16.38 17.25
C THR A 173 15.02 15.13 16.67
N ASP A 174 16.06 14.62 17.35
CA ASP A 174 16.60 13.30 17.05
C ASP A 174 15.77 12.23 17.80
N PRO A 175 15.15 11.24 17.12
CA PRO A 175 14.34 10.23 17.78
C PRO A 175 15.17 9.22 18.61
N TRP A 176 16.43 9.01 18.28
CA TRP A 176 17.21 7.91 18.85
C TRP A 176 17.57 8.06 20.34
N PRO A 177 17.88 9.24 20.88
CA PRO A 177 18.03 9.42 22.34
C PRO A 177 16.75 9.12 23.12
N LEU A 178 15.58 9.17 22.48
CA LEU A 178 14.29 8.83 23.11
C LEU A 178 14.14 7.32 23.39
N LEU A 179 15.03 6.48 22.88
CA LEU A 179 15.04 5.05 23.17
C LEU A 179 15.08 4.77 24.68
N GLU A 180 15.80 5.59 25.46
CA GLU A 180 15.84 5.50 26.92
C GLU A 180 14.47 5.67 27.58
N ARG A 181 13.55 6.41 26.96
CA ARG A 181 12.18 6.60 27.43
C ARG A 181 11.25 5.50 26.93
N VAL A 182 11.57 4.87 25.80
CA VAL A 182 10.80 3.79 25.18
C VAL A 182 11.01 2.47 25.93
N LEU A 183 12.25 2.12 26.26
CA LEU A 183 12.62 0.83 26.85
C LEU A 183 11.89 0.47 28.15
N PRO A 184 11.67 1.38 29.13
CA PRO A 184 10.98 1.03 30.36
C PRO A 184 9.56 0.49 30.16
N ALA A 185 8.79 1.02 29.21
CA ALA A 185 7.45 0.53 28.91
C ALA A 185 7.49 -0.88 28.28
N TYR A 186 8.44 -1.13 27.37
CA TYR A 186 8.65 -2.46 26.81
C TYR A 186 9.09 -3.49 27.87
N THR A 187 10.06 -3.16 28.71
CA THR A 187 10.54 -4.07 29.74
C THR A 187 9.44 -4.41 30.76
N ALA A 188 8.63 -3.42 31.15
CA ALA A 188 7.47 -3.66 32.03
C ALA A 188 6.42 -4.58 31.41
N LEU A 189 6.13 -4.44 30.12
CA LEU A 189 5.20 -5.30 29.40
C LEU A 189 5.77 -6.70 29.19
N LEU A 190 7.03 -6.82 28.79
CA LEU A 190 7.71 -8.10 28.59
C LEU A 190 7.78 -8.93 29.86
N ALA A 191 8.06 -8.31 31.02
CA ALA A 191 8.05 -8.99 32.31
C ALA A 191 6.67 -9.57 32.69
N GLN A 192 5.58 -8.92 32.27
CA GLN A 192 4.22 -9.44 32.46
C GLN A 192 3.87 -10.56 31.47
N LEU A 193 4.39 -10.51 30.25
CA LEU A 193 4.14 -11.52 29.22
C LEU A 193 4.99 -12.79 29.37
N ALA A 194 6.20 -12.67 29.91
CA ALA A 194 7.16 -13.76 30.03
C ALA A 194 6.61 -15.04 30.74
N PRO A 195 5.86 -14.93 31.86
CA PRO A 195 5.26 -16.11 32.49
C PRO A 195 4.06 -16.69 31.74
N LEU A 196 3.45 -15.94 30.83
CA LEU A 196 2.21 -16.31 30.13
C LEU A 196 2.45 -16.91 28.75
N CYS A 197 3.59 -16.60 28.14
CA CYS A 197 3.88 -16.99 26.76
C CYS A 197 5.11 -17.91 26.68
N PRO A 198 5.08 -18.97 25.85
CA PRO A 198 6.28 -19.72 25.52
C PRO A 198 7.27 -18.91 24.69
N LEU A 199 6.76 -17.97 23.88
CA LEU A 199 7.53 -17.13 22.96
C LEU A 199 6.88 -15.74 22.84
N ILE A 200 7.69 -14.68 22.73
CA ILE A 200 7.25 -13.31 22.52
C ILE A 200 7.92 -12.81 21.23
N GLN A 201 7.13 -12.53 20.23
CA GLN A 201 7.54 -11.98 18.93
C GLN A 201 7.73 -10.46 19.07
N VAL A 202 8.96 -10.00 18.88
CA VAL A 202 9.30 -8.55 18.81
C VAL A 202 9.72 -8.26 17.37
N GLU A 203 8.93 -7.45 16.69
CA GLU A 203 9.03 -7.22 15.25
C GLU A 203 9.91 -6.01 14.93
N GLU A 204 11.05 -6.29 14.30
CA GLU A 204 12.01 -5.28 13.84
C GLU A 204 12.27 -5.39 12.32
N PRO A 205 11.23 -5.23 11.47
CA PRO A 205 11.45 -5.24 10.01
C PRO A 205 12.35 -4.09 9.54
N VAL A 206 12.53 -3.04 10.32
CA VAL A 206 13.50 -1.96 10.03
C VAL A 206 14.92 -2.50 9.80
N LEU A 207 15.29 -3.62 10.42
CA LEU A 207 16.59 -4.29 10.20
C LEU A 207 16.77 -4.81 8.77
N CYS A 208 15.69 -4.97 8.01
CA CYS A 208 15.73 -5.36 6.61
C CYS A 208 15.77 -4.14 5.65
N THR A 209 15.99 -2.94 6.17
CA THR A 209 15.93 -1.69 5.41
C THR A 209 17.16 -0.81 5.65
N GLU A 210 17.26 0.29 4.93
CA GLU A 210 18.27 1.34 5.15
C GLU A 210 17.82 2.43 6.16
N LEU A 211 16.64 2.26 6.77
CA LEU A 211 16.07 3.27 7.69
C LEU A 211 16.77 3.34 9.05
N LEU A 212 17.52 2.29 9.43
CA LEU A 212 18.28 2.27 10.69
C LEU A 212 19.68 2.86 10.46
N PRO A 213 19.97 4.08 10.98
CA PRO A 213 21.30 4.68 10.86
C PRO A 213 22.33 4.00 11.80
N ASP A 214 23.62 4.09 11.46
CA ASP A 214 24.69 3.43 12.21
C ASP A 214 24.73 3.80 13.70
N ARG A 215 24.42 5.07 14.04
CA ARG A 215 24.32 5.52 15.45
C ARG A 215 23.20 4.80 16.21
N ALA A 216 22.09 4.48 15.57
CA ALA A 216 21.00 3.70 16.17
C ALA A 216 21.36 2.22 16.27
N ALA A 217 22.05 1.70 15.26
CA ALA A 217 22.57 0.33 15.27
C ALA A 217 23.50 0.09 16.46
N ALA A 218 24.31 1.07 16.86
CA ALA A 218 25.18 0.98 18.03
C ALA A 218 24.43 0.81 19.36
N LEU A 219 23.19 1.28 19.45
CA LEU A 219 22.34 1.15 20.65
C LEU A 219 21.61 -0.20 20.73
N PHE A 220 21.60 -0.96 19.64
CA PHE A 220 20.75 -2.13 19.50
C PHE A 220 21.08 -3.25 20.49
N THR A 221 22.35 -3.60 20.62
CA THR A 221 22.80 -4.70 21.49
C THR A 221 22.49 -4.44 22.95
N GLU A 222 22.73 -3.21 23.44
CA GLU A 222 22.44 -2.82 24.81
C GLU A 222 20.92 -2.82 25.07
N ALA A 223 20.14 -2.22 24.17
CA ALA A 223 18.68 -2.21 24.29
C ALA A 223 18.10 -3.64 24.36
N TYR A 224 18.56 -4.52 23.47
CA TYR A 224 18.11 -5.91 23.47
C TYR A 224 18.61 -6.71 24.69
N ALA A 225 19.74 -6.35 25.30
CA ALA A 225 20.15 -6.92 26.58
C ALA A 225 19.13 -6.59 27.69
N HIS A 226 18.65 -5.34 27.76
CA HIS A 226 17.60 -4.93 28.70
C HIS A 226 16.27 -5.65 28.44
N LEU A 227 15.84 -5.79 27.17
CA LEU A 227 14.62 -6.52 26.81
C LEU A 227 14.71 -7.99 27.19
N ASN A 228 15.83 -8.65 26.87
CA ASN A 228 16.06 -10.07 27.21
C ASN A 228 16.12 -10.30 28.74
N ALA A 229 16.65 -9.33 29.51
CA ALA A 229 16.65 -9.41 30.98
C ALA A 229 15.21 -9.40 31.54
N ALA A 230 14.28 -8.69 30.90
CA ALA A 230 12.87 -8.65 31.31
C ALA A 230 12.08 -9.92 30.92
N ALA A 231 12.49 -10.64 29.87
CA ALA A 231 11.86 -11.87 29.39
C ALA A 231 12.90 -12.93 28.98
N PRO A 232 13.65 -13.51 29.94
CA PRO A 232 14.78 -14.39 29.64
C PRO A 232 14.35 -15.61 28.83
N GLY A 233 15.02 -15.86 27.70
CA GLY A 233 14.78 -17.00 26.84
C GLY A 233 13.40 -17.02 26.17
N LYS A 234 12.73 -15.86 26.05
CA LYS A 234 11.37 -15.76 25.50
C LYS A 234 11.25 -14.93 24.23
N ILE A 235 12.22 -14.07 23.93
CA ILE A 235 12.10 -13.14 22.81
C ILE A 235 12.50 -13.83 21.51
N MET A 236 11.62 -13.75 20.50
CA MET A 236 11.93 -14.00 19.10
C MET A 236 12.07 -12.65 18.39
N LEU A 237 13.30 -12.31 18.00
CA LEU A 237 13.55 -11.18 17.10
C LEU A 237 12.97 -11.53 15.73
N THR A 238 12.03 -10.71 15.26
CA THR A 238 11.27 -11.03 14.06
C THR A 238 11.52 -10.01 12.96
N THR A 239 12.06 -10.47 11.83
CA THR A 239 12.41 -9.65 10.68
C THR A 239 11.69 -10.16 9.43
N TYR A 240 11.22 -9.23 8.58
CA TYR A 240 10.49 -9.56 7.36
C TYR A 240 10.56 -8.43 6.32
N PHE A 241 10.04 -8.68 5.11
CA PHE A 241 10.02 -7.84 3.91
C PHE A 241 11.36 -7.70 3.19
N GLY A 242 12.39 -8.40 3.63
CA GLY A 242 13.68 -8.39 2.99
C GLY A 242 14.74 -9.18 3.76
N PRO A 243 15.94 -9.31 3.23
CA PRO A 243 17.07 -9.92 3.94
C PRO A 243 17.70 -8.94 4.94
N LEU A 244 18.29 -9.47 6.00
CA LEU A 244 18.98 -8.70 7.04
C LEU A 244 20.22 -7.94 6.55
N THR A 245 20.86 -8.39 5.48
CA THR A 245 22.07 -7.80 4.84
C THR A 245 23.08 -7.23 5.86
N ARG A 246 23.27 -5.90 5.90
CA ARG A 246 24.22 -5.22 6.79
C ARG A 246 23.91 -5.36 8.27
N HIS A 247 22.65 -5.62 8.65
CA HIS A 247 22.23 -5.76 10.04
C HIS A 247 22.23 -7.20 10.55
N LEU A 248 22.69 -8.17 9.74
CA LEU A 248 22.82 -9.56 10.18
C LEU A 248 23.64 -9.70 11.45
N PRO A 249 24.80 -9.04 11.62
CA PRO A 249 25.57 -9.12 12.89
C PRO A 249 24.79 -8.64 14.11
N LEU A 250 23.93 -7.60 13.97
CA LEU A 250 23.09 -7.10 15.05
C LEU A 250 22.03 -8.14 15.45
N ALA A 251 21.37 -8.75 14.47
CA ALA A 251 20.35 -9.76 14.71
C ALA A 251 20.94 -11.00 15.40
N LEU A 252 22.10 -11.48 14.96
CA LEU A 252 22.81 -12.60 15.58
C LEU A 252 23.35 -12.26 16.98
N GLY A 253 23.80 -11.01 17.20
CA GLY A 253 24.28 -10.52 18.49
C GLY A 253 23.18 -10.07 19.46
N SER A 254 21.89 -10.20 19.11
CA SER A 254 20.76 -9.70 19.89
C SER A 254 20.57 -10.42 21.25
N GLY A 255 21.12 -11.61 21.43
CA GLY A 255 20.90 -12.45 22.62
C GLY A 255 19.47 -13.01 22.75
N CYS A 256 18.64 -12.88 21.73
CA CYS A 256 17.27 -13.40 21.71
C CYS A 256 17.23 -14.93 21.68
N ALA A 257 16.13 -15.52 22.17
CA ALA A 257 15.92 -16.95 22.14
C ALA A 257 15.72 -17.53 20.73
N ALA A 258 15.19 -16.71 19.81
CA ALA A 258 15.00 -17.09 18.42
C ALA A 258 15.14 -15.88 17.48
N LEU A 259 15.48 -16.18 16.22
CA LEU A 259 15.49 -15.24 15.12
C LEU A 259 14.52 -15.73 14.04
N HIS A 260 13.63 -14.86 13.55
CA HIS A 260 12.75 -15.15 12.43
C HIS A 260 13.26 -14.47 11.15
N LEU A 261 13.25 -15.21 10.03
CA LEU A 261 13.67 -14.77 8.70
C LEU A 261 12.54 -14.88 7.69
N ASP A 262 12.37 -13.87 6.86
CA ASP A 262 11.55 -13.94 5.65
C ASP A 262 12.36 -14.59 4.52
N LEU A 263 12.11 -15.88 4.26
CA LEU A 263 12.80 -16.65 3.21
C LEU A 263 12.04 -16.60 1.87
N THR A 264 10.91 -15.92 1.80
CA THR A 264 10.21 -15.67 0.52
C THR A 264 10.80 -14.45 -0.20
N ARG A 265 11.18 -13.41 0.57
CA ARG A 265 11.81 -12.19 0.06
C ARG A 265 13.34 -12.25 0.07
N GLY A 266 13.92 -12.96 1.03
CA GLY A 266 15.38 -13.10 1.19
C GLY A 266 15.83 -14.54 1.26
N PRO A 267 15.62 -15.41 0.25
CA PRO A 267 15.99 -16.83 0.33
C PRO A 267 17.49 -17.06 0.51
N GLY A 268 18.33 -16.16 0.00
CA GLY A 268 19.80 -16.28 0.11
C GLY A 268 20.37 -16.01 1.49
N GLN A 269 19.58 -15.52 2.46
CA GLN A 269 20.08 -15.22 3.80
C GLN A 269 20.22 -16.45 4.71
N LEU A 270 19.66 -17.59 4.34
CA LEU A 270 19.68 -18.80 5.19
C LEU A 270 21.10 -19.27 5.50
N GLU A 271 21.96 -19.44 4.51
CA GLU A 271 23.32 -19.96 4.72
C GLU A 271 24.19 -19.01 5.56
N PRO A 272 24.26 -17.70 5.30
CA PRO A 272 24.95 -16.78 6.20
C PRO A 272 24.44 -16.80 7.64
N VAL A 273 23.12 -16.94 7.83
CA VAL A 273 22.54 -17.05 9.18
C VAL A 273 22.94 -18.35 9.85
N LEU A 274 22.84 -19.50 9.18
CA LEU A 274 23.23 -20.79 9.73
C LEU A 274 24.71 -20.83 10.13
N ALA A 275 25.57 -20.18 9.35
CA ALA A 275 26.99 -20.11 9.62
C ALA A 275 27.35 -19.27 10.87
N GLY A 276 26.53 -18.26 11.21
CA GLY A 276 26.77 -17.36 12.33
C GLY A 276 25.80 -17.49 13.51
N LEU A 277 24.81 -18.39 13.44
CA LEU A 277 23.77 -18.49 14.46
C LEU A 277 24.33 -18.95 15.81
N PRO A 278 24.18 -18.17 16.90
CA PRO A 278 24.67 -18.53 18.22
C PRO A 278 24.16 -19.89 18.72
N GLU A 279 24.97 -20.59 19.52
CA GLU A 279 24.53 -21.76 20.21
C GLU A 279 23.35 -21.44 21.13
N GLY A 280 22.29 -22.25 21.07
CA GLY A 280 21.07 -22.02 21.85
C GLY A 280 20.02 -21.11 21.19
N MET A 281 20.36 -20.30 20.21
CA MET A 281 19.35 -19.51 19.45
C MET A 281 18.61 -20.43 18.48
N ALA A 282 17.28 -20.41 18.52
CA ALA A 282 16.42 -21.09 17.54
C ALA A 282 16.24 -20.25 16.27
N LEU A 283 15.92 -20.91 15.17
CA LEU A 283 15.68 -20.25 13.88
C LEU A 283 14.24 -20.49 13.40
N SER A 284 13.51 -19.40 13.17
CA SER A 284 12.16 -19.44 12.59
C SER A 284 12.23 -19.13 11.11
N LEU A 285 11.74 -20.04 10.29
CA LEU A 285 11.78 -19.98 8.83
C LEU A 285 10.42 -19.51 8.28
N GLY A 286 10.36 -18.31 7.74
CA GLY A 286 9.21 -17.76 7.04
C GLY A 286 9.12 -18.28 5.61
N LEU A 287 8.57 -19.47 5.42
CA LEU A 287 8.50 -20.19 4.14
C LEU A 287 7.14 -20.09 3.45
N VAL A 288 6.09 -19.73 4.18
CA VAL A 288 4.74 -19.51 3.63
C VAL A 288 4.54 -18.03 3.41
N ASP A 289 4.36 -17.61 2.16
CA ASP A 289 4.26 -16.20 1.77
C ASP A 289 3.02 -15.52 2.39
N GLY A 290 3.24 -14.58 3.30
CA GLY A 290 2.19 -13.79 3.95
C GLY A 290 1.66 -12.60 3.14
N ARG A 291 2.21 -12.31 1.96
CA ARG A 291 1.84 -11.16 1.13
C ARG A 291 1.18 -11.51 -0.17
N ASN A 292 1.12 -12.80 -0.54
CA ASN A 292 0.47 -13.25 -1.75
C ASN A 292 -0.58 -14.32 -1.43
N ILE A 293 -1.43 -14.64 -2.41
CA ILE A 293 -2.61 -15.49 -2.25
C ILE A 293 -2.41 -16.90 -2.83
N TRP A 294 -1.22 -17.21 -3.29
CA TRP A 294 -0.93 -18.48 -3.93
C TRP A 294 -0.51 -19.55 -2.93
N LYS A 295 -0.86 -20.79 -3.23
CA LYS A 295 -0.36 -21.97 -2.50
C LYS A 295 1.15 -22.01 -2.56
N THR A 296 1.77 -22.29 -1.41
CA THR A 296 3.20 -22.53 -1.29
C THR A 296 3.61 -23.73 -2.12
N ASP A 297 4.70 -23.63 -2.88
CA ASP A 297 5.34 -24.76 -3.55
C ASP A 297 6.12 -25.58 -2.49
N TYR A 298 5.54 -26.71 -2.08
CA TYR A 298 6.11 -27.53 -1.01
C TYR A 298 7.47 -28.13 -1.38
N ALA A 299 7.67 -28.46 -2.66
CA ALA A 299 8.96 -28.97 -3.13
C ALA A 299 10.07 -27.90 -2.99
N ARG A 300 9.75 -26.64 -3.30
CA ARG A 300 10.66 -25.50 -3.13
C ARG A 300 10.90 -25.17 -1.67
N ALA A 301 9.86 -25.17 -0.83
CA ALA A 301 9.96 -24.83 0.59
C ALA A 301 10.68 -25.92 1.41
N ARG A 302 10.65 -27.17 0.95
CA ARG A 302 11.27 -28.33 1.62
C ARG A 302 12.79 -28.19 1.75
N ALA A 303 13.50 -27.78 0.70
CA ALA A 303 14.95 -27.75 0.69
C ALA A 303 15.57 -26.85 1.78
N PRO A 304 15.17 -25.56 1.94
CA PRO A 304 15.67 -24.72 3.02
C PRO A 304 15.25 -25.24 4.42
N LEU A 305 14.07 -25.87 4.54
CA LEU A 305 13.61 -26.45 5.78
C LEU A 305 14.47 -27.65 6.21
N GLU A 306 14.72 -28.61 5.31
CA GLU A 306 15.60 -29.75 5.56
C GLU A 306 17.04 -29.32 5.87
N ARG A 307 17.52 -28.28 5.17
CA ARG A 307 18.85 -27.70 5.39
C ARG A 307 18.98 -27.14 6.82
N ALA A 308 17.97 -26.39 7.30
CA ALA A 308 17.98 -25.85 8.65
C ALA A 308 17.85 -26.96 9.72
N VAL A 309 16.96 -27.95 9.51
CA VAL A 309 16.78 -29.07 10.41
C VAL A 309 18.07 -29.91 10.50
N SER A 310 18.76 -30.14 9.37
CA SER A 310 20.05 -30.87 9.38
C SER A 310 21.14 -30.10 10.13
N ALA A 311 21.14 -28.77 10.08
CA ALA A 311 22.17 -27.98 10.76
C ALA A 311 21.92 -27.76 12.25
N LEU A 312 20.64 -27.64 12.65
CA LEU A 312 20.27 -27.17 14.00
C LEU A 312 19.56 -28.23 14.85
N GLY A 313 19.09 -29.32 14.25
CA GLY A 313 18.13 -30.22 14.86
C GLY A 313 16.69 -29.66 14.83
N PRO A 314 15.67 -30.55 14.84
CA PRO A 314 14.26 -30.11 14.71
C PRO A 314 13.76 -29.26 15.90
N GLU A 315 14.35 -29.36 17.10
CA GLU A 315 13.99 -28.61 18.30
C GLU A 315 14.32 -27.11 18.17
N ARG A 316 15.39 -26.78 17.45
CA ARG A 316 15.83 -25.41 17.24
C ARG A 316 15.23 -24.78 15.98
N VAL A 317 14.34 -25.47 15.26
CA VAL A 317 13.68 -24.97 14.06
C VAL A 317 12.21 -24.70 14.33
N LEU A 318 11.77 -23.47 14.03
CA LEU A 318 10.37 -23.08 13.95
C LEU A 318 10.00 -22.84 12.48
N LEU A 319 8.75 -23.10 12.13
CA LEU A 319 8.21 -22.88 10.79
C LEU A 319 7.08 -21.85 10.86
N GLY A 320 7.18 -20.78 10.10
CA GLY A 320 6.24 -19.68 10.13
C GLY A 320 5.83 -19.11 8.77
N SER A 321 4.85 -18.21 8.79
CA SER A 321 4.59 -17.32 7.65
C SER A 321 5.73 -16.31 7.49
N SER A 322 6.01 -15.87 6.26
CA SER A 322 7.12 -14.95 5.96
C SER A 322 6.96 -13.58 6.62
N CYS A 323 5.72 -13.14 6.77
CA CYS A 323 5.28 -11.96 7.51
C CYS A 323 3.86 -12.19 8.05
N SER A 324 3.23 -11.16 8.63
CA SER A 324 1.83 -11.24 9.04
C SER A 324 0.90 -11.58 7.86
N LEU A 325 -0.04 -12.50 8.05
CA LEU A 325 -1.11 -12.81 7.09
C LEU A 325 -2.15 -11.68 6.95
N LEU A 326 -1.98 -10.57 7.68
CA LEU A 326 -2.78 -9.35 7.54
C LEU A 326 -2.90 -8.89 6.07
N HIS A 327 -1.88 -9.17 5.26
CA HIS A 327 -1.83 -8.78 3.85
C HIS A 327 -2.54 -9.79 2.92
N CYS A 328 -3.05 -10.90 3.45
CA CYS A 328 -3.84 -11.88 2.72
C CYS A 328 -5.33 -11.75 3.08
N PRO A 329 -6.25 -12.12 2.16
CA PRO A 329 -7.65 -12.33 2.52
C PRO A 329 -7.81 -13.47 3.53
N VAL A 330 -8.98 -13.55 4.18
CA VAL A 330 -9.19 -14.48 5.29
C VAL A 330 -9.32 -15.92 4.85
N ASP A 331 -10.25 -16.25 3.92
CA ASP A 331 -10.59 -17.64 3.57
C ASP A 331 -10.95 -17.75 2.08
N ALA A 332 -10.26 -18.65 1.37
CA ALA A 332 -10.47 -18.92 -0.05
C ALA A 332 -11.66 -19.87 -0.33
N ALA A 333 -12.24 -20.52 0.68
CA ALA A 333 -13.29 -21.50 0.50
C ALA A 333 -14.55 -20.92 -0.17
N ASP A 334 -14.81 -19.63 -0.02
CA ASP A 334 -15.98 -18.94 -0.59
C ASP A 334 -15.76 -18.43 -2.04
N GLU A 335 -14.57 -18.62 -2.60
CA GLU A 335 -14.23 -18.16 -3.96
C GLU A 335 -14.70 -19.17 -5.02
N THR A 336 -16.00 -19.46 -5.03
CA THR A 336 -16.60 -20.49 -5.90
C THR A 336 -16.73 -20.10 -7.38
N ASP A 337 -16.74 -18.79 -7.65
CA ASP A 337 -16.99 -18.24 -9.00
C ASP A 337 -15.72 -18.13 -9.86
N LEU A 338 -14.56 -18.44 -9.27
CA LEU A 338 -13.28 -18.38 -9.98
C LEU A 338 -13.06 -19.60 -10.87
N PRO A 339 -12.31 -19.44 -11.98
CA PRO A 339 -11.88 -20.58 -12.79
C PRO A 339 -11.20 -21.65 -11.89
N PRO A 340 -11.53 -22.95 -12.08
CA PRO A 340 -11.02 -24.01 -11.19
C PRO A 340 -9.50 -24.02 -11.04
N GLN A 341 -8.75 -23.75 -12.12
CA GLN A 341 -7.28 -23.70 -12.10
C GLN A 341 -6.71 -22.55 -11.27
N VAL A 342 -7.45 -21.45 -11.10
CA VAL A 342 -7.10 -20.34 -10.22
C VAL A 342 -7.51 -20.66 -8.79
N ARG A 343 -8.78 -21.08 -8.60
CA ARG A 343 -9.36 -21.39 -7.29
C ARG A 343 -8.56 -22.46 -6.55
N ASP A 344 -8.22 -23.56 -7.23
CA ASP A 344 -7.48 -24.69 -6.65
C ASP A 344 -6.08 -24.28 -6.17
N ARG A 345 -5.53 -23.19 -6.73
CA ARG A 345 -4.21 -22.63 -6.39
C ARG A 345 -4.26 -21.54 -5.30
N LEU A 346 -5.44 -21.07 -4.90
CA LEU A 346 -5.55 -20.07 -3.86
C LEU A 346 -5.20 -20.62 -2.48
N ALA A 347 -4.48 -19.82 -1.70
CA ALA A 347 -4.25 -20.00 -0.28
C ALA A 347 -4.34 -18.64 0.42
N PHE A 348 -5.49 -18.39 1.08
CA PHE A 348 -5.68 -17.23 1.95
C PHE A 348 -5.23 -17.57 3.38
N ALA A 349 -5.44 -16.69 4.35
CA ALA A 349 -4.90 -16.86 5.68
C ALA A 349 -5.25 -18.22 6.34
N VAL A 350 -6.50 -18.69 6.18
CA VAL A 350 -6.93 -20.01 6.69
C VAL A 350 -6.12 -21.13 6.04
N GLN A 351 -6.00 -21.13 4.71
CA GLN A 351 -5.28 -22.15 3.96
C GLN A 351 -3.76 -22.11 4.26
N LYS A 352 -3.19 -20.91 4.44
CA LYS A 352 -1.77 -20.76 4.79
C LYS A 352 -1.43 -21.29 6.18
N CYS A 353 -2.37 -21.23 7.12
CA CYS A 353 -2.21 -21.92 8.39
C CYS A 353 -2.10 -23.44 8.20
N ALA A 354 -2.93 -24.04 7.34
CA ALA A 354 -2.85 -25.48 7.02
C ALA A 354 -1.55 -25.85 6.30
N GLU A 355 -1.07 -25.00 5.39
CA GLU A 355 0.20 -25.22 4.67
C GLU A 355 1.41 -25.35 5.62
N LEU A 356 1.41 -24.65 6.76
CA LEU A 356 2.46 -24.77 7.76
C LEU A 356 2.45 -26.15 8.43
N ALA A 357 1.27 -26.70 8.73
CA ALA A 357 1.14 -28.06 9.26
C ALA A 357 1.54 -29.12 8.21
N ASP A 358 1.14 -28.91 6.95
CA ASP A 358 1.52 -29.79 5.84
C ASP A 358 3.05 -29.83 5.64
N LEU A 359 3.69 -28.66 5.61
CA LEU A 359 5.15 -28.55 5.48
C LEU A 359 5.89 -29.20 6.66
N LYS A 360 5.36 -29.08 7.88
CA LYS A 360 5.87 -29.81 9.05
C LYS A 360 5.80 -31.31 8.83
N ALA A 361 4.66 -31.83 8.34
CA ALA A 361 4.49 -33.27 8.04
C ALA A 361 5.45 -33.72 6.92
N VAL A 362 5.62 -32.92 5.88
CA VAL A 362 6.59 -33.19 4.79
C VAL A 362 8.01 -33.27 5.31
N ALA A 363 8.42 -32.33 6.16
CA ALA A 363 9.78 -32.32 6.74
C ALA A 363 10.04 -33.50 7.71
N LEU A 364 9.00 -33.99 8.37
CA LEU A 364 9.09 -35.17 9.27
C LEU A 364 8.95 -36.52 8.53
N GLY A 365 8.82 -36.49 7.20
CA GLY A 365 8.76 -37.70 6.35
C GLY A 365 7.40 -38.38 6.25
N SER A 366 6.33 -37.76 6.80
CA SER A 366 4.95 -38.29 6.75
C SER A 366 4.06 -37.61 5.68
N GLY A 367 4.58 -36.67 4.90
CA GLY A 367 3.81 -35.83 3.98
C GLY A 367 3.98 -36.13 2.50
N ALA A 368 4.32 -37.39 2.08
CA ALA A 368 4.56 -37.71 0.67
C ALA A 368 3.33 -37.43 -0.23
N ASP A 369 2.13 -37.79 0.25
CA ASP A 369 0.88 -37.58 -0.48
C ASP A 369 0.54 -36.08 -0.59
N LEU A 370 0.83 -35.29 0.45
CA LEU A 370 0.65 -33.84 0.45
C LEU A 370 1.58 -33.17 -0.57
N LEU A 371 2.82 -33.61 -0.66
CA LEU A 371 3.78 -33.13 -1.64
C LEU A 371 3.32 -33.43 -3.08
N ALA A 372 2.85 -34.67 -3.34
CA ALA A 372 2.36 -35.07 -4.64
C ALA A 372 1.08 -34.29 -5.05
N ALA A 373 0.13 -34.14 -4.13
CA ALA A 373 -1.09 -33.37 -4.35
C ALA A 373 -0.80 -31.87 -4.64
N ASN A 374 0.12 -31.27 -3.87
CA ASN A 374 0.56 -29.89 -4.11
C ASN A 374 1.20 -29.72 -5.49
N ALA A 375 2.12 -30.62 -5.87
CA ALA A 375 2.79 -30.59 -7.17
C ALA A 375 1.77 -30.70 -8.34
N ALA A 376 0.76 -31.57 -8.22
CA ALA A 376 -0.28 -31.74 -9.23
C ALA A 376 -1.11 -30.45 -9.45
N VAL A 377 -1.48 -29.78 -8.36
CA VAL A 377 -2.20 -28.48 -8.43
C VAL A 377 -1.35 -27.41 -9.14
N LEU A 378 -0.08 -27.28 -8.78
CA LEU A 378 0.83 -26.30 -9.38
C LEU A 378 1.09 -26.61 -10.86
N GLN A 379 1.27 -27.87 -11.22
CA GLN A 379 1.45 -28.28 -12.61
C GLN A 379 0.22 -27.97 -13.46
N LYS A 380 -0.98 -28.29 -12.97
CA LYS A 380 -2.25 -28.00 -13.64
C LYS A 380 -2.43 -26.49 -13.90
N ALA A 381 -2.09 -25.66 -12.92
CA ALA A 381 -2.17 -24.21 -13.05
C ALA A 381 -1.18 -23.64 -14.09
N ARG A 382 0.06 -24.14 -14.10
CA ARG A 382 1.10 -23.74 -15.06
C ARG A 382 0.79 -24.19 -16.49
N ALA A 383 0.06 -25.27 -16.67
CA ALA A 383 -0.33 -25.80 -17.98
C ALA A 383 -1.57 -25.13 -18.58
N HIS A 384 -2.24 -24.22 -17.85
CA HIS A 384 -3.44 -23.56 -18.34
C HIS A 384 -3.11 -22.63 -19.53
N PRO A 385 -3.91 -22.61 -20.62
CA PRO A 385 -3.62 -21.83 -21.81
C PRO A 385 -3.47 -20.32 -21.57
N GLU A 386 -4.19 -19.75 -20.60
CA GLU A 386 -4.06 -18.33 -20.24
C GLU A 386 -2.86 -18.04 -19.34
N ALA A 387 -2.28 -19.06 -18.70
CA ALA A 387 -1.06 -18.88 -17.90
C ALA A 387 0.12 -18.53 -18.80
N VAL A 388 0.16 -19.12 -20.02
CA VAL A 388 1.21 -18.85 -21.01
C VAL A 388 0.55 -18.57 -22.36
N VAL A 389 0.61 -17.31 -22.80
CA VAL A 389 0.13 -16.86 -24.11
C VAL A 389 1.34 -16.56 -25.00
N PRO A 390 1.69 -17.45 -25.96
CA PRO A 390 2.94 -17.33 -26.73
C PRO A 390 3.12 -15.99 -27.43
N ALA A 391 2.02 -15.42 -27.96
CA ALA A 391 2.05 -14.12 -28.63
C ALA A 391 2.43 -12.97 -27.65
N VAL A 392 1.93 -13.00 -26.41
CA VAL A 392 2.28 -12.02 -25.37
C VAL A 392 3.74 -12.15 -24.99
N ARG A 393 4.23 -13.38 -24.78
CA ARG A 393 5.63 -13.66 -24.44
C ARG A 393 6.58 -13.19 -25.55
N LYS A 394 6.26 -13.52 -26.81
CA LYS A 394 7.01 -13.07 -27.97
C LYS A 394 7.08 -11.55 -28.07
N ARG A 395 5.95 -10.87 -27.87
CA ARG A 395 5.87 -9.42 -27.89
C ARG A 395 6.69 -8.78 -26.76
N ALA A 396 6.59 -9.31 -25.54
CA ALA A 396 7.36 -8.82 -24.40
C ALA A 396 8.88 -9.00 -24.58
N ALA A 397 9.32 -10.08 -25.23
CA ALA A 397 10.72 -10.33 -25.56
C ALA A 397 11.23 -9.43 -26.69
N ALA A 398 10.35 -8.91 -27.54
CA ALA A 398 10.70 -8.04 -28.68
C ALA A 398 10.81 -6.54 -28.30
N VAL A 399 10.67 -6.18 -27.03
CA VAL A 399 10.83 -4.79 -26.55
C VAL A 399 12.28 -4.35 -26.74
N THR A 400 12.48 -3.23 -27.45
CA THR A 400 13.80 -2.64 -27.71
C THR A 400 13.98 -1.33 -26.93
N PRO A 401 15.22 -0.86 -26.71
CA PRO A 401 15.48 0.43 -26.08
C PRO A 401 14.83 1.62 -26.79
N ASP A 402 14.63 1.55 -28.10
CA ASP A 402 14.00 2.63 -28.86
C ASP A 402 12.49 2.75 -28.54
N MET A 403 11.84 1.67 -28.14
CA MET A 403 10.44 1.71 -27.69
C MET A 403 10.26 2.44 -26.36
N LEU A 404 11.34 2.69 -25.62
CA LEU A 404 11.37 3.41 -24.35
C LEU A 404 11.70 4.90 -24.51
N ARG A 405 11.83 5.40 -25.73
CA ARG A 405 12.24 6.79 -25.99
C ARG A 405 11.14 7.55 -26.72
N ARG A 406 10.84 8.75 -26.24
CA ARG A 406 10.02 9.71 -26.97
C ARG A 406 10.77 10.13 -28.23
N THR A 407 10.04 10.31 -29.35
CA THR A 407 10.61 10.62 -30.68
C THR A 407 11.23 12.01 -30.78
N ALA A 408 11.00 12.90 -29.81
CA ALA A 408 11.55 14.24 -29.77
C ALA A 408 11.95 14.63 -28.33
N PRO A 409 12.98 15.49 -28.15
CA PRO A 409 13.36 15.99 -26.84
C PRO A 409 12.26 16.90 -26.24
N ALA A 410 12.24 17.03 -24.91
CA ALA A 410 11.17 17.73 -24.16
C ALA A 410 10.89 19.15 -24.67
N ALA A 411 11.91 19.94 -25.00
CA ALA A 411 11.74 21.29 -25.55
C ALA A 411 10.98 21.32 -26.89
N ALA A 412 11.29 20.38 -27.79
CA ALA A 412 10.61 20.27 -29.08
C ALA A 412 9.17 19.76 -28.92
N ARG A 413 8.93 18.82 -27.99
CA ARG A 413 7.58 18.37 -27.66
C ARG A 413 6.75 19.51 -27.10
N ARG A 414 7.28 20.30 -26.16
CA ARG A 414 6.62 21.45 -25.60
C ARG A 414 6.22 22.46 -26.68
N ALA A 415 7.14 22.82 -27.57
CA ALA A 415 6.84 23.73 -28.67
C ALA A 415 5.70 23.21 -29.57
N ALA A 416 5.69 21.90 -29.88
CA ALA A 416 4.62 21.29 -30.66
C ALA A 416 3.28 21.24 -29.90
N GLN A 417 3.29 21.04 -28.60
CA GLN A 417 2.11 21.03 -27.73
C GLN A 417 1.53 22.44 -27.57
N ASP A 418 2.36 23.43 -27.26
CA ASP A 418 1.95 24.83 -27.08
C ASP A 418 1.32 25.42 -28.35
N ALA A 419 1.79 25.00 -29.53
CA ALA A 419 1.26 25.49 -30.82
C ALA A 419 -0.23 25.21 -31.00
N TRP A 420 -0.77 24.13 -30.48
CA TRP A 420 -2.21 23.79 -30.61
C TRP A 420 -2.98 23.94 -29.29
N LEU A 421 -2.40 23.64 -28.12
CA LEU A 421 -3.08 23.74 -26.82
C LEU A 421 -3.47 25.19 -26.48
N LYS A 422 -2.57 26.14 -26.73
CA LYS A 422 -2.75 27.57 -26.47
C LYS A 422 -3.32 27.87 -25.07
N LEU A 423 -2.83 27.14 -24.07
CA LEU A 423 -3.27 27.30 -22.71
C LEU A 423 -2.76 28.61 -22.09
N PRO A 424 -3.50 29.20 -21.16
CA PRO A 424 -3.00 30.34 -20.40
C PRO A 424 -1.83 29.95 -19.50
N LEU A 425 -1.11 30.93 -18.94
CA LEU A 425 -0.18 30.65 -17.82
C LEU A 425 -0.94 30.00 -16.65
N LEU A 426 -0.28 29.15 -15.88
CA LEU A 426 -0.89 28.45 -14.75
C LEU A 426 -2.21 27.74 -15.14
N PRO A 427 -2.21 26.86 -16.14
CA PRO A 427 -3.45 26.25 -16.60
C PRO A 427 -4.09 25.41 -15.47
N ALA A 428 -5.40 25.58 -15.30
CA ALA A 428 -6.17 24.91 -14.27
C ALA A 428 -6.81 23.62 -14.80
N THR A 429 -6.65 22.54 -14.05
CA THR A 429 -7.20 21.21 -14.36
C THR A 429 -7.55 20.44 -13.08
N THR A 430 -8.12 19.25 -13.21
CA THR A 430 -8.27 18.27 -12.12
C THR A 430 -7.47 17.00 -12.42
N ILE A 431 -7.36 16.09 -11.45
CA ILE A 431 -6.58 14.87 -11.63
C ILE A 431 -7.32 13.87 -12.52
N GLY A 432 -8.59 13.54 -12.22
CA GLY A 432 -9.36 12.57 -13.03
C GLY A 432 -10.76 12.34 -12.52
N SER A 433 -10.90 11.72 -11.36
CA SER A 433 -12.22 11.39 -10.82
C SER A 433 -12.93 12.59 -10.20
N PHE A 434 -14.25 12.62 -10.38
CA PHE A 434 -15.18 13.51 -9.70
C PHE A 434 -16.03 12.77 -8.64
N PRO A 435 -16.84 13.47 -7.82
CA PRO A 435 -17.60 12.85 -6.74
C PRO A 435 -18.43 11.67 -7.18
N GLN A 436 -18.23 10.52 -6.53
CA GLN A 436 -18.95 9.28 -6.79
C GLN A 436 -20.26 9.25 -5.99
N THR A 437 -21.34 9.73 -6.60
CA THR A 437 -22.67 9.80 -5.97
C THR A 437 -23.25 8.43 -5.63
N ALA A 438 -24.29 8.40 -4.80
CA ALA A 438 -25.02 7.17 -4.51
C ALA A 438 -25.67 6.59 -5.79
N SER A 439 -26.16 7.45 -6.68
CA SER A 439 -26.74 7.08 -7.98
C SER A 439 -25.74 6.35 -8.85
N ILE A 440 -24.54 6.89 -9.06
CA ILE A 440 -23.48 6.24 -9.85
C ILE A 440 -23.14 4.86 -9.28
N ARG A 441 -23.02 4.73 -7.95
CA ARG A 441 -22.73 3.45 -7.29
C ARG A 441 -23.86 2.44 -7.47
N GLN A 442 -25.12 2.88 -7.40
CA GLN A 442 -26.30 2.03 -7.64
C GLN A 442 -26.36 1.57 -9.09
N THR A 443 -26.12 2.45 -10.06
CA THR A 443 -26.09 2.14 -11.50
C THR A 443 -25.05 1.06 -11.81
N ARG A 444 -23.81 1.21 -11.32
CA ARG A 444 -22.75 0.21 -11.49
C ARG A 444 -23.10 -1.13 -10.83
N ARG A 445 -23.74 -1.09 -9.65
CA ARG A 445 -24.18 -2.30 -8.95
C ARG A 445 -25.28 -3.02 -9.74
N ALA A 446 -26.29 -2.30 -10.21
CA ALA A 446 -27.38 -2.85 -11.01
C ALA A 446 -26.86 -3.49 -12.32
N TRP A 447 -25.92 -2.81 -13.00
CA TRP A 447 -25.23 -3.38 -14.16
C TRP A 447 -24.48 -4.68 -13.81
N LYS A 448 -23.68 -4.67 -12.76
CA LYS A 448 -22.90 -5.83 -12.31
C LYS A 448 -23.78 -7.03 -11.92
N ASN A 449 -24.96 -6.79 -11.38
CA ASN A 449 -25.93 -7.81 -11.00
C ASN A 449 -26.78 -8.33 -12.17
N GLY A 450 -26.72 -7.68 -13.35
CA GLY A 450 -27.59 -7.99 -14.49
C GLY A 450 -29.00 -7.37 -14.40
N ASP A 451 -29.22 -6.46 -13.43
CA ASP A 451 -30.50 -5.77 -13.24
C ASP A 451 -30.70 -4.59 -14.23
N LEU A 452 -29.64 -4.21 -14.96
CA LEU A 452 -29.66 -3.12 -15.93
C LEU A 452 -29.09 -3.58 -17.27
N SER A 453 -29.72 -3.20 -18.39
CA SER A 453 -29.18 -3.51 -19.72
C SER A 453 -27.90 -2.70 -19.98
N ARG A 454 -27.11 -3.16 -20.95
CA ARG A 454 -25.89 -2.46 -21.37
C ARG A 454 -26.18 -1.05 -21.87
N GLU A 455 -27.18 -0.89 -22.68
CA GLU A 455 -27.60 0.39 -23.27
C GLU A 455 -28.05 1.37 -22.19
N ALA A 456 -28.83 0.90 -21.21
CA ALA A 456 -29.29 1.72 -20.08
C ALA A 456 -28.11 2.11 -19.18
N TYR A 457 -27.17 1.20 -18.93
CA TYR A 457 -25.94 1.51 -18.19
C TYR A 457 -25.10 2.55 -18.90
N GLU A 458 -24.82 2.36 -20.20
CA GLU A 458 -24.03 3.30 -21.00
C GLU A 458 -24.69 4.68 -21.06
N ALA A 459 -26.01 4.75 -21.21
CA ALA A 459 -26.76 6.00 -21.20
C ALA A 459 -26.65 6.75 -19.86
N ALA A 460 -26.75 6.03 -18.75
CA ALA A 460 -26.59 6.61 -17.41
C ALA A 460 -25.16 7.15 -17.19
N ILE A 461 -24.13 6.41 -17.58
CA ILE A 461 -22.73 6.87 -17.47
C ILE A 461 -22.47 8.07 -18.38
N ARG A 462 -23.02 8.10 -19.60
CA ARG A 462 -22.94 9.27 -20.50
C ARG A 462 -23.58 10.51 -19.89
N ALA A 463 -24.73 10.37 -19.22
CA ALA A 463 -25.38 11.47 -18.51
C ALA A 463 -24.48 12.06 -17.40
N GLU A 464 -23.84 11.20 -16.62
CA GLU A 464 -22.89 11.62 -15.56
C GLU A 464 -21.66 12.31 -16.15
N ILE A 465 -21.08 11.78 -17.24
CA ILE A 465 -19.97 12.42 -17.96
C ILE A 465 -20.40 13.81 -18.48
N THR A 466 -21.58 13.90 -19.07
CA THR A 466 -22.13 15.18 -19.57
C THR A 466 -22.25 16.19 -18.44
N TYR A 467 -22.85 15.80 -17.32
CA TYR A 467 -22.97 16.63 -16.14
C TYR A 467 -21.60 17.12 -15.65
N CYS A 468 -20.64 16.20 -15.54
CA CYS A 468 -19.28 16.50 -15.10
C CYS A 468 -18.57 17.50 -16.03
N VAL A 469 -18.65 17.31 -17.35
CA VAL A 469 -18.04 18.21 -18.34
C VAL A 469 -18.66 19.60 -18.27
N GLN A 470 -19.99 19.71 -18.23
CA GLN A 470 -20.71 20.98 -18.10
C GLN A 470 -20.32 21.75 -16.84
N ARG A 471 -20.16 21.03 -15.71
CA ARG A 471 -19.68 21.63 -14.46
C ARG A 471 -18.27 22.19 -14.57
N GLN A 472 -17.36 21.46 -15.20
CA GLN A 472 -15.98 21.90 -15.41
C GLN A 472 -15.90 23.12 -16.34
N GLU A 473 -16.74 23.20 -17.38
CA GLU A 473 -16.85 24.38 -18.25
C GLU A 473 -17.37 25.59 -17.49
N ALA A 474 -18.42 25.42 -16.69
CA ALA A 474 -18.98 26.48 -15.84
C ALA A 474 -17.97 27.00 -14.80
N LEU A 475 -17.09 26.16 -14.26
CA LEU A 475 -15.98 26.56 -13.40
C LEU A 475 -14.93 27.38 -14.17
N GLY A 476 -14.77 27.13 -15.46
CA GLY A 476 -13.75 27.72 -16.29
C GLY A 476 -12.40 27.05 -16.19
N LEU A 477 -12.37 25.72 -15.93
CA LEU A 477 -11.16 24.91 -16.05
C LEU A 477 -10.61 24.98 -17.48
N ASP A 478 -9.28 24.93 -17.62
CA ASP A 478 -8.60 25.08 -18.92
C ASP A 478 -8.45 23.74 -19.63
N VAL A 479 -8.23 22.64 -18.87
CA VAL A 479 -8.16 21.27 -19.36
C VAL A 479 -9.12 20.41 -18.55
N LEU A 480 -9.95 19.65 -19.23
CA LEU A 480 -11.04 18.88 -18.62
C LEU A 480 -10.74 17.40 -18.50
N VAL A 481 -11.51 16.70 -17.66
CA VAL A 481 -11.51 15.24 -17.53
C VAL A 481 -12.95 14.72 -17.66
N HIS A 482 -13.13 13.43 -18.03
CA HIS A 482 -14.48 12.86 -18.15
C HIS A 482 -15.14 12.54 -16.79
N GLY A 483 -14.37 12.53 -15.68
CA GLY A 483 -14.87 12.37 -14.31
C GLY A 483 -14.93 10.95 -13.78
N GLU A 484 -14.64 9.93 -14.59
CA GLU A 484 -14.49 8.51 -14.23
C GLU A 484 -15.74 7.88 -13.58
N ALA A 485 -16.94 8.25 -14.02
CA ALA A 485 -18.19 7.71 -13.47
C ALA A 485 -18.31 6.18 -13.67
N GLU A 486 -17.71 5.63 -14.71
CA GLU A 486 -17.68 4.20 -15.03
C GLU A 486 -16.78 3.37 -14.10
N ARG A 487 -15.84 4.00 -13.37
CA ARG A 487 -14.80 3.32 -12.60
C ARG A 487 -15.17 3.19 -11.13
N ASN A 488 -15.27 1.95 -10.64
CA ASN A 488 -15.37 1.69 -9.21
C ASN A 488 -14.02 1.90 -8.50
N ASP A 489 -12.96 1.36 -9.11
CA ASP A 489 -11.57 1.48 -8.65
C ASP A 489 -10.67 1.58 -9.88
N MET A 490 -9.56 2.34 -9.77
CA MET A 490 -8.68 2.61 -10.89
C MET A 490 -7.90 1.38 -11.37
N VAL A 491 -7.71 0.36 -10.54
CA VAL A 491 -7.04 -0.89 -10.93
C VAL A 491 -8.06 -1.96 -11.31
N GLU A 492 -9.17 -2.09 -10.56
CA GLU A 492 -10.26 -3.03 -10.88
C GLU A 492 -10.79 -2.78 -12.30
N TYR A 493 -11.01 -1.52 -12.69
CA TYR A 493 -11.54 -1.16 -14.00
C TYR A 493 -10.65 -1.66 -15.15
N PHE A 494 -9.34 -1.43 -15.07
CA PHE A 494 -8.41 -1.90 -16.10
C PHE A 494 -8.24 -3.42 -16.07
N GLY A 495 -8.11 -4.02 -14.91
CA GLY A 495 -8.00 -5.48 -14.79
C GLY A 495 -9.19 -6.23 -15.38
N GLN A 496 -10.43 -5.70 -15.28
CA GLN A 496 -11.61 -6.31 -15.88
C GLN A 496 -11.54 -6.38 -17.40
N GLN A 497 -10.81 -5.50 -18.04
CA GLN A 497 -10.68 -5.40 -19.50
C GLN A 497 -9.39 -6.03 -20.04
N LEU A 498 -8.47 -6.41 -19.17
CA LEU A 498 -7.24 -7.11 -19.53
C LEU A 498 -7.41 -8.63 -19.47
N GLY A 499 -6.69 -9.37 -20.31
CA GLY A 499 -6.53 -10.81 -20.20
C GLY A 499 -5.55 -11.15 -19.06
N GLY A 500 -5.64 -12.36 -18.51
CA GLY A 500 -4.79 -12.82 -17.41
C GLY A 500 -5.19 -12.33 -16.03
N PHE A 501 -6.32 -11.62 -15.89
CA PHE A 501 -6.89 -11.14 -14.64
C PHE A 501 -8.15 -11.89 -14.23
N CYS A 502 -8.34 -12.06 -12.94
CA CYS A 502 -9.61 -12.46 -12.35
C CYS A 502 -9.89 -11.68 -11.05
N PHE A 503 -11.12 -11.83 -10.52
CA PHE A 503 -11.59 -11.05 -9.39
C PHE A 503 -12.23 -11.97 -8.35
N THR A 504 -11.75 -11.89 -7.13
CA THR A 504 -12.32 -12.62 -6.00
C THR A 504 -13.66 -12.01 -5.57
N ARG A 505 -14.50 -12.82 -4.94
CA ARG A 505 -15.74 -12.36 -4.29
C ARG A 505 -15.46 -11.71 -2.95
N ASN A 506 -14.64 -12.36 -2.12
CA ASN A 506 -14.36 -12.00 -0.73
C ASN A 506 -12.87 -11.76 -0.43
N GLY A 507 -12.04 -11.56 -1.45
CA GLY A 507 -10.61 -11.34 -1.32
C GLY A 507 -10.23 -9.97 -0.74
N TRP A 508 -10.90 -9.55 0.34
CA TRP A 508 -10.70 -8.27 1.01
C TRP A 508 -9.48 -8.30 1.91
N VAL A 509 -8.65 -7.27 1.81
CA VAL A 509 -7.55 -6.99 2.73
C VAL A 509 -7.71 -5.60 3.35
N GLN A 510 -7.20 -5.43 4.55
CA GLN A 510 -7.23 -4.15 5.25
C GLN A 510 -6.20 -3.19 4.64
N SER A 511 -6.62 -1.95 4.39
CA SER A 511 -5.72 -0.86 4.01
C SER A 511 -5.36 0.00 5.22
N TYR A 512 -6.36 0.43 6.01
CA TYR A 512 -6.21 1.07 7.31
C TYR A 512 -7.57 1.17 8.01
N GLY A 513 -7.62 1.08 9.33
CA GLY A 513 -8.85 1.22 10.10
C GLY A 513 -10.00 0.39 9.51
N SER A 514 -11.10 1.02 9.13
CA SER A 514 -12.24 0.36 8.47
C SER A 514 -12.09 0.20 6.95
N ARG A 515 -11.09 0.83 6.33
CA ARG A 515 -10.91 0.76 4.88
C ARG A 515 -10.34 -0.58 4.46
N CYS A 516 -11.09 -1.25 3.58
CA CYS A 516 -10.67 -2.50 2.94
C CYS A 516 -10.59 -2.30 1.43
N VAL A 517 -9.65 -2.97 0.80
CA VAL A 517 -9.50 -3.06 -0.65
C VAL A 517 -9.61 -4.53 -1.09
N LYS A 518 -9.96 -4.74 -2.34
CA LYS A 518 -10.05 -6.07 -2.95
C LYS A 518 -9.20 -6.09 -4.20
N PRO A 519 -7.89 -6.40 -4.07
CA PRO A 519 -6.98 -6.39 -5.19
C PRO A 519 -7.41 -7.36 -6.29
N PRO A 520 -7.30 -6.98 -7.59
CA PRO A 520 -7.37 -7.93 -8.68
C PRO A 520 -6.31 -9.02 -8.56
N VAL A 521 -6.54 -10.15 -9.23
CA VAL A 521 -5.61 -11.27 -9.25
C VAL A 521 -5.05 -11.43 -10.65
N ILE A 522 -3.75 -11.30 -10.82
CA ILE A 522 -3.02 -11.60 -12.06
C ILE A 522 -2.58 -13.05 -12.01
N TYR A 523 -3.24 -13.92 -12.78
CA TYR A 523 -2.98 -15.36 -12.81
C TYR A 523 -2.36 -15.86 -14.12
N GLY A 524 -2.40 -15.04 -15.16
CA GLY A 524 -1.92 -15.38 -16.49
C GLY A 524 -1.10 -14.29 -17.17
N ASP A 525 -0.67 -14.51 -18.40
CA ASP A 525 -0.02 -13.46 -19.20
C ASP A 525 -1.01 -12.34 -19.52
N VAL A 526 -0.54 -11.08 -19.38
CA VAL A 526 -1.41 -9.90 -19.46
C VAL A 526 -1.42 -9.34 -20.88
N TYR A 527 -2.62 -9.12 -21.42
CA TYR A 527 -2.84 -8.50 -22.72
C TYR A 527 -4.13 -7.69 -22.76
N ARG A 528 -4.21 -6.73 -23.65
CA ARG A 528 -5.41 -5.93 -23.93
C ARG A 528 -6.37 -6.70 -24.82
N LYS A 529 -7.65 -6.79 -24.45
CA LYS A 529 -8.69 -7.47 -25.22
C LYS A 529 -9.33 -6.54 -26.28
N ALA A 530 -9.53 -5.27 -25.91
CA ALA A 530 -10.16 -4.25 -26.74
C ALA A 530 -9.80 -2.84 -26.17
N PRO A 531 -10.12 -1.74 -26.86
CA PRO A 531 -10.03 -0.39 -26.30
C PRO A 531 -10.80 -0.28 -24.98
N MET A 532 -10.16 0.32 -23.96
CA MET A 532 -10.69 0.33 -22.59
C MET A 532 -11.34 1.66 -22.23
N THR A 533 -10.72 2.79 -22.61
CA THR A 533 -11.10 4.15 -22.20
C THR A 533 -11.42 5.05 -23.39
N VAL A 534 -11.03 4.66 -24.58
CA VAL A 534 -11.14 5.48 -25.81
C VAL A 534 -12.58 5.98 -26.03
N GLY A 535 -13.58 5.08 -25.94
CA GLY A 535 -14.98 5.44 -26.18
C GLY A 535 -15.51 6.52 -25.21
N TRP A 536 -15.16 6.43 -23.93
CA TRP A 536 -15.57 7.43 -22.93
C TRP A 536 -14.84 8.75 -23.12
N SER A 537 -13.54 8.72 -23.43
CA SER A 537 -12.73 9.91 -23.68
C SER A 537 -13.21 10.65 -24.93
N VAL A 538 -13.50 9.95 -26.01
CA VAL A 538 -14.04 10.52 -27.25
C VAL A 538 -15.43 11.13 -27.02
N TYR A 539 -16.30 10.42 -26.30
CA TYR A 539 -17.62 10.96 -25.94
C TYR A 539 -17.48 12.26 -25.12
N ALA A 540 -16.63 12.27 -24.08
CA ALA A 540 -16.39 13.47 -23.29
C ALA A 540 -15.82 14.63 -24.12
N GLN A 541 -14.86 14.36 -25.03
CA GLN A 541 -14.29 15.36 -25.92
C GLN A 541 -15.36 15.92 -26.90
N SER A 542 -16.37 15.14 -27.30
CA SER A 542 -17.43 15.61 -28.17
C SER A 542 -18.37 16.66 -27.53
N LEU A 543 -18.32 16.78 -26.20
CA LEU A 543 -19.15 17.71 -25.42
C LEU A 543 -18.52 19.10 -25.25
N THR A 544 -17.24 19.28 -25.61
CA THR A 544 -16.49 20.50 -25.34
C THR A 544 -15.43 20.77 -26.40
N SER A 545 -15.14 22.06 -26.62
CA SER A 545 -14.02 22.50 -27.45
C SER A 545 -12.68 22.57 -26.69
N LYS A 546 -12.72 22.48 -25.36
CA LYS A 546 -11.50 22.46 -24.52
C LYS A 546 -10.79 21.11 -24.60
N PRO A 547 -9.47 21.06 -24.38
CA PRO A 547 -8.76 19.78 -24.33
C PRO A 547 -9.30 18.86 -23.23
N MET A 548 -9.55 17.60 -23.59
CA MET A 548 -9.97 16.53 -22.69
C MET A 548 -8.77 15.61 -22.40
N LYS A 549 -8.53 15.27 -21.14
CA LYS A 549 -7.52 14.27 -20.77
C LYS A 549 -8.07 12.85 -20.93
N GLY A 550 -7.35 12.00 -21.65
CA GLY A 550 -7.48 10.55 -21.56
C GLY A 550 -6.81 10.06 -20.27
N MET A 551 -7.52 9.23 -19.50
CA MET A 551 -7.08 8.85 -18.14
C MET A 551 -6.74 7.38 -18.09
N LEU A 552 -5.47 7.06 -17.78
CA LEU A 552 -4.96 5.69 -17.61
C LEU A 552 -4.35 5.51 -16.23
N THR A 553 -4.50 4.31 -15.67
CA THR A 553 -3.68 3.87 -14.55
C THR A 553 -2.39 3.29 -15.10
N GLY A 554 -1.26 3.67 -14.53
CA GLY A 554 0.06 3.24 -14.98
C GLY A 554 0.36 1.77 -14.68
N PRO A 555 1.31 1.16 -15.43
CA PRO A 555 1.59 -0.27 -15.34
C PRO A 555 2.13 -0.70 -13.98
N VAL A 556 2.92 0.14 -13.32
CA VAL A 556 3.46 -0.14 -11.98
C VAL A 556 2.35 -0.13 -10.94
N THR A 557 1.43 0.83 -11.03
CA THR A 557 0.28 0.93 -10.12
C THR A 557 -0.66 -0.27 -10.29
N ILE A 558 -0.96 -0.69 -11.52
CA ILE A 558 -1.77 -1.89 -11.77
C ILE A 558 -1.11 -3.13 -11.17
N LEU A 559 0.21 -3.28 -11.36
CA LEU A 559 0.97 -4.39 -10.79
C LEU A 559 0.95 -4.39 -9.26
N CYS A 560 1.30 -3.24 -8.64
CA CYS A 560 1.50 -3.15 -7.19
C CYS A 560 0.19 -3.29 -6.40
N TRP A 561 -0.94 -2.87 -6.97
CA TRP A 561 -2.25 -3.00 -6.33
C TRP A 561 -3.03 -4.25 -6.76
N SER A 562 -2.33 -5.24 -7.32
CA SER A 562 -2.86 -6.57 -7.64
C SER A 562 -2.12 -7.65 -6.86
N PHE A 563 -2.77 -8.78 -6.64
CA PHE A 563 -2.07 -10.02 -6.29
C PHE A 563 -1.44 -10.59 -7.55
N VAL A 564 -0.11 -10.64 -7.56
CA VAL A 564 0.65 -10.97 -8.77
C VAL A 564 0.97 -12.46 -8.80
N ARG A 565 0.96 -13.07 -9.97
CA ARG A 565 1.46 -14.43 -10.23
C ARG A 565 2.91 -14.57 -9.73
N ASP A 566 3.27 -15.76 -9.25
CA ASP A 566 4.56 -16.05 -8.62
C ASP A 566 5.52 -16.89 -9.47
N ASP A 567 5.10 -17.24 -10.70
CA ASP A 567 5.88 -18.04 -11.65
C ASP A 567 6.67 -17.17 -12.67
N LEU A 568 6.48 -15.84 -12.61
CA LEU A 568 7.20 -14.86 -13.40
C LEU A 568 7.76 -13.73 -12.52
N PRO A 569 8.93 -13.18 -12.87
CA PRO A 569 9.41 -11.94 -12.26
C PRO A 569 8.41 -10.79 -12.44
N ARG A 570 8.23 -9.99 -11.39
CA ARG A 570 7.32 -8.81 -11.40
C ARG A 570 7.62 -7.85 -12.56
N GLU A 571 8.89 -7.63 -12.89
CA GLU A 571 9.32 -6.85 -14.06
C GLU A 571 8.71 -7.35 -15.36
N GLN A 572 8.68 -8.67 -15.58
CA GLN A 572 8.12 -9.24 -16.81
C GLN A 572 6.60 -9.08 -16.88
N VAL A 573 5.92 -9.24 -15.75
CA VAL A 573 4.47 -8.99 -15.66
C VAL A 573 4.17 -7.51 -15.92
N CYS A 574 4.93 -6.60 -15.32
CA CYS A 574 4.79 -5.15 -15.52
C CYS A 574 5.00 -4.76 -17.00
N ARG A 575 5.98 -5.37 -17.67
CA ARG A 575 6.25 -5.16 -19.10
C ARG A 575 5.06 -5.59 -19.97
N GLN A 576 4.38 -6.68 -19.62
CA GLN A 576 3.16 -7.10 -20.32
C GLN A 576 2.01 -6.09 -20.14
N ILE A 577 1.82 -5.58 -18.91
CA ILE A 577 0.84 -4.54 -18.61
C ILE A 577 1.18 -3.26 -19.39
N ALA A 578 2.44 -2.84 -19.40
CA ALA A 578 2.91 -1.67 -20.12
C ALA A 578 2.63 -1.76 -21.63
N LEU A 579 2.83 -2.92 -22.24
CA LEU A 579 2.51 -3.15 -23.66
C LEU A 579 1.01 -3.06 -23.94
N ALA A 580 0.17 -3.55 -23.04
CA ALA A 580 -1.29 -3.42 -23.16
C ALA A 580 -1.74 -1.96 -23.08
N LEU A 581 -1.15 -1.19 -22.17
CA LEU A 581 -1.43 0.24 -22.02
C LEU A 581 -0.81 1.09 -23.13
N ARG A 582 0.31 0.66 -23.70
CA ARG A 582 0.89 1.30 -24.89
C ARG A 582 -0.10 1.32 -26.07
N ASP A 583 -0.83 0.21 -26.28
CA ASP A 583 -1.86 0.15 -27.30
C ASP A 583 -3.01 1.11 -26.99
N GLU A 584 -3.42 1.21 -25.73
CA GLU A 584 -4.45 2.16 -25.31
C GLU A 584 -4.02 3.62 -25.50
N THR A 585 -2.74 3.94 -25.20
CA THR A 585 -2.16 5.26 -25.43
C THR A 585 -2.18 5.62 -26.92
N ALA A 586 -1.79 4.68 -27.79
CA ALA A 586 -1.81 4.87 -29.24
C ALA A 586 -3.24 5.09 -29.78
N ASP A 587 -4.21 4.31 -29.29
CA ASP A 587 -5.61 4.41 -29.75
C ASP A 587 -6.27 5.71 -29.26
N LEU A 588 -5.97 6.18 -28.04
CA LEU A 588 -6.41 7.49 -27.54
C LEU A 588 -5.89 8.61 -28.44
N GLU A 589 -4.60 8.60 -28.76
CA GLU A 589 -4.00 9.59 -29.68
C GLU A 589 -4.63 9.52 -31.08
N ALA A 590 -4.78 8.34 -31.64
CA ALA A 590 -5.40 8.14 -32.95
C ALA A 590 -6.86 8.60 -32.98
N ALA A 591 -7.58 8.52 -31.85
CA ALA A 591 -8.93 9.03 -31.66
C ALA A 591 -9.00 10.57 -31.42
N GLY A 592 -7.86 11.27 -31.46
CA GLY A 592 -7.79 12.73 -31.32
C GLY A 592 -7.62 13.23 -29.88
N ILE A 593 -7.43 12.36 -28.90
CA ILE A 593 -7.13 12.76 -27.51
C ILE A 593 -5.65 13.12 -27.41
N ARG A 594 -5.37 14.39 -27.20
CA ARG A 594 -4.02 14.97 -27.28
C ARG A 594 -3.37 15.24 -25.91
N ILE A 595 -4.07 14.99 -24.82
CA ILE A 595 -3.51 14.97 -23.47
C ILE A 595 -3.85 13.62 -22.89
N ILE A 596 -2.83 12.83 -22.49
CA ILE A 596 -3.00 11.50 -21.92
C ILE A 596 -2.28 11.46 -20.58
N GLN A 597 -3.03 11.20 -19.51
CA GLN A 597 -2.50 11.07 -18.16
C GLN A 597 -2.37 9.59 -17.80
N ILE A 598 -1.19 9.21 -17.34
CA ILE A 598 -0.82 7.84 -16.93
C ILE A 598 -0.38 7.91 -15.46
N ASP A 599 -1.25 7.51 -14.54
CA ASP A 599 -1.07 7.72 -13.11
C ASP A 599 -0.24 6.61 -12.46
N GLU A 600 0.90 6.96 -11.87
CA GLU A 600 1.78 6.04 -11.15
C GLU A 600 1.77 6.29 -9.63
N ALA A 601 0.58 6.16 -9.04
CA ALA A 601 0.37 6.35 -7.61
C ALA A 601 1.17 5.40 -6.72
N ALA A 602 1.50 4.19 -7.21
CA ALA A 602 2.21 3.17 -6.45
C ALA A 602 3.73 3.11 -6.72
N LEU A 603 4.30 4.03 -7.49
CA LEU A 603 5.74 4.00 -7.83
C LEU A 603 6.63 3.97 -6.57
N ARG A 604 6.38 4.86 -5.61
CA ARG A 604 7.14 4.90 -4.34
C ARG A 604 6.78 3.73 -3.42
N GLU A 605 5.51 3.35 -3.39
CA GLU A 605 4.98 2.27 -2.56
C GLU A 605 5.62 0.91 -2.87
N GLY A 606 5.81 0.59 -4.16
CA GLY A 606 6.40 -0.67 -4.58
C GLY A 606 7.92 -0.78 -4.41
N MET A 607 8.58 0.27 -3.90
CA MET A 607 10.04 0.32 -3.79
C MET A 607 10.54 -0.51 -2.60
N PRO A 608 11.43 -1.50 -2.84
CA PRO A 608 12.05 -2.28 -1.77
C PRO A 608 12.84 -1.44 -0.77
N GLY A 609 13.02 -1.97 0.44
CA GLY A 609 13.75 -1.30 1.52
C GLY A 609 15.28 -1.30 1.37
N SER A 610 15.83 -2.15 0.54
CA SER A 610 17.28 -2.23 0.21
C SER A 610 17.61 -1.30 -0.95
N SER A 611 18.66 -0.50 -0.85
CA SER A 611 19.08 0.46 -1.90
C SER A 611 19.40 -0.20 -3.24
N ALA A 612 20.01 -1.38 -3.24
CA ALA A 612 20.33 -2.12 -4.46
C ALA A 612 19.05 -2.63 -5.17
N GLU A 613 18.12 -3.20 -4.41
CA GLU A 613 16.84 -3.66 -4.95
C GLU A 613 15.95 -2.49 -5.37
N ALA A 614 15.99 -1.37 -4.63
CA ALA A 614 15.28 -0.15 -4.98
C ALA A 614 15.79 0.43 -6.31
N ALA A 615 17.09 0.45 -6.54
CA ALA A 615 17.67 0.90 -7.81
C ALA A 615 17.21 0.04 -9.00
N ALA A 616 17.24 -1.29 -8.84
CA ALA A 616 16.77 -2.23 -9.87
C ALA A 616 15.26 -2.07 -10.12
N TYR A 617 14.46 -1.95 -9.04
CA TYR A 617 13.04 -1.68 -9.12
C TYR A 617 12.73 -0.38 -9.89
N LEU A 618 13.35 0.74 -9.50
CA LEU A 618 13.12 2.04 -10.14
C LEU A 618 13.54 2.03 -11.62
N GLN A 619 14.56 1.22 -11.99
CA GLN A 619 14.94 1.08 -13.39
C GLN A 619 13.81 0.46 -14.22
N TRP A 620 13.33 -0.74 -13.87
CA TRP A 620 12.29 -1.41 -14.64
C TRP A 620 10.92 -0.73 -14.52
N ALA A 621 10.64 -0.05 -13.41
CA ALA A 621 9.42 0.70 -13.22
C ALA A 621 9.34 1.92 -14.15
N VAL A 622 10.43 2.68 -14.26
CA VAL A 622 10.55 3.78 -15.23
C VAL A 622 10.47 3.26 -16.66
N ASP A 623 11.16 2.15 -16.98
CA ASP A 623 11.11 1.54 -18.31
C ASP A 623 9.68 1.13 -18.69
N ALA A 624 8.87 0.61 -17.73
CA ALA A 624 7.49 0.27 -17.97
C ALA A 624 6.61 1.51 -18.25
N PHE A 625 6.83 2.61 -17.53
CA PHE A 625 6.14 3.86 -17.82
C PHE A 625 6.53 4.40 -19.21
N LEU A 626 7.80 4.42 -19.52
CA LEU A 626 8.30 4.87 -20.83
C LEU A 626 7.77 3.98 -21.96
N LEU A 627 7.71 2.66 -21.76
CA LEU A 627 7.14 1.75 -22.75
C LEU A 627 5.66 2.07 -23.05
N THR A 628 4.90 2.48 -22.02
CA THR A 628 3.51 2.91 -22.15
C THR A 628 3.38 4.25 -22.87
N SER A 629 4.20 5.24 -22.51
CA SER A 629 4.06 6.65 -22.91
C SER A 629 4.80 7.02 -24.20
N ALA A 630 5.92 6.34 -24.50
CA ALA A 630 6.81 6.75 -25.60
C ALA A 630 6.24 6.51 -27.01
N VAL A 631 5.10 5.84 -27.14
CA VAL A 631 4.39 5.71 -28.42
C VAL A 631 3.77 7.01 -28.88
N ALA A 632 3.49 7.93 -27.96
CA ALA A 632 2.82 9.20 -28.25
C ALA A 632 3.72 10.12 -29.11
N ALA A 633 3.11 10.75 -30.11
CA ALA A 633 3.76 11.74 -30.97
C ALA A 633 4.17 13.00 -30.19
N PRO A 634 5.12 13.83 -30.71
CA PRO A 634 5.56 15.03 -30.01
C PRO A 634 4.46 16.02 -29.65
N GLY A 635 3.41 16.13 -30.47
CA GLY A 635 2.26 16.98 -30.22
C GLY A 635 1.27 16.49 -29.15
N THR A 636 1.40 15.25 -28.71
CA THR A 636 0.56 14.69 -27.62
C THR A 636 1.28 14.86 -26.30
N GLN A 637 0.62 15.53 -25.34
CA GLN A 637 1.15 15.83 -24.02
C GLN A 637 0.87 14.66 -23.07
N ILE A 638 1.93 14.11 -22.47
CA ILE A 638 1.84 13.05 -21.48
C ILE A 638 1.89 13.65 -20.08
N HIS A 639 0.84 13.39 -19.31
CA HIS A 639 0.77 13.70 -17.89
C HIS A 639 1.03 12.45 -17.05
N SER A 640 1.46 12.67 -15.80
CA SER A 640 1.44 11.66 -14.75
C SER A 640 0.98 12.27 -13.44
N HIS A 641 0.51 11.42 -12.53
CA HIS A 641 0.13 11.83 -11.18
C HIS A 641 0.71 10.88 -10.15
N MET A 642 1.17 11.45 -9.03
CA MET A 642 1.70 10.69 -7.90
C MET A 642 1.06 11.17 -6.60
N CYS A 643 0.54 10.19 -5.83
CA CYS A 643 -0.05 10.40 -4.51
C CYS A 643 0.95 10.01 -3.41
N TYR A 644 0.77 10.57 -2.20
CA TYR A 644 1.39 10.12 -0.94
C TYR A 644 2.89 9.78 -1.01
N SER A 645 3.71 10.58 -1.68
CA SER A 645 5.10 10.19 -1.90
C SER A 645 6.09 11.07 -1.18
N GLU A 646 7.07 10.45 -0.54
CA GLU A 646 8.34 11.09 -0.19
C GLU A 646 9.18 11.22 -1.46
N PHE A 647 8.97 12.30 -2.20
CA PHE A 647 9.55 12.49 -3.54
C PHE A 647 11.06 12.61 -3.56
N ASN A 648 11.68 13.06 -2.46
CA ASN A 648 13.14 13.30 -2.43
C ASN A 648 13.94 12.05 -2.85
N ALA A 649 13.52 10.86 -2.42
CA ALA A 649 14.21 9.61 -2.72
C ALA A 649 14.03 9.14 -4.16
N ILE A 650 12.93 9.51 -4.84
CA ILE A 650 12.57 9.01 -6.17
C ILE A 650 12.58 10.08 -7.26
N LEU A 651 12.92 11.33 -6.93
CA LEU A 651 12.91 12.44 -7.90
C LEU A 651 13.76 12.19 -9.14
N PRO A 652 14.97 11.56 -9.05
CA PRO A 652 15.73 11.17 -10.24
C PRO A 652 14.98 10.15 -11.13
N ALA A 653 14.22 9.22 -10.54
CA ALA A 653 13.40 8.28 -11.29
C ALA A 653 12.22 8.98 -11.98
N ILE A 654 11.55 9.89 -11.26
CA ILE A 654 10.47 10.71 -11.79
C ILE A 654 10.94 11.53 -13.00
N ALA A 655 12.13 12.13 -12.91
CA ALA A 655 12.70 12.88 -14.02
C ALA A 655 12.97 12.00 -15.24
N ARG A 656 13.42 10.75 -15.03
CA ARG A 656 13.64 9.77 -16.09
C ARG A 656 12.35 9.27 -16.76
N MET A 657 11.19 9.34 -16.08
CA MET A 657 9.89 9.02 -16.69
C MET A 657 9.56 9.94 -17.87
N ASP A 658 10.18 11.11 -17.95
CA ASP A 658 10.06 12.09 -19.04
C ASP A 658 8.59 12.44 -19.38
N ALA A 659 7.71 12.48 -18.37
CA ALA A 659 6.36 13.00 -18.51
C ALA A 659 6.41 14.51 -18.77
N ASP A 660 5.60 15.01 -19.72
CA ASP A 660 5.58 16.43 -20.05
C ASP A 660 5.06 17.30 -18.90
N VAL A 661 4.10 16.75 -18.12
CA VAL A 661 3.54 17.35 -16.90
C VAL A 661 3.42 16.31 -15.80
N ILE A 662 3.85 16.68 -14.59
CA ILE A 662 3.62 15.84 -13.40
C ILE A 662 2.76 16.60 -12.37
N SER A 663 1.71 15.98 -11.87
CA SER A 663 0.95 16.46 -10.71
C SER A 663 1.30 15.69 -9.45
N ILE A 664 1.39 16.40 -8.33
CA ILE A 664 1.85 15.87 -7.04
C ILE A 664 1.01 16.40 -5.89
N GLU A 665 0.82 15.61 -4.84
CA GLU A 665 0.21 16.07 -3.59
C GLU A 665 1.19 16.98 -2.84
N SER A 666 0.76 18.19 -2.48
CA SER A 666 1.63 19.18 -1.81
C SER A 666 0.92 20.15 -0.87
N SER A 667 -0.42 20.15 -0.84
CA SER A 667 -1.16 21.13 -0.03
C SER A 667 -0.88 20.99 1.47
N ARG A 668 -0.82 19.75 1.99
CA ARG A 668 -0.55 19.48 3.42
C ARG A 668 0.85 19.84 3.86
N SER A 669 1.85 19.70 2.99
CA SER A 669 3.23 20.09 3.27
C SER A 669 3.49 21.58 3.10
N GLY A 670 2.48 22.36 2.73
CA GLY A 670 2.63 23.80 2.48
C GLY A 670 3.65 24.13 1.39
N MET A 671 3.83 23.23 0.41
CA MET A 671 4.76 23.33 -0.72
C MET A 671 6.25 23.04 -0.38
N GLU A 672 6.59 22.57 0.83
CA GLU A 672 7.98 22.23 1.21
C GLU A 672 8.63 21.23 0.22
N LEU A 673 7.81 20.36 -0.35
CA LEU A 673 8.24 19.39 -1.36
C LEU A 673 8.88 20.03 -2.58
N LEU A 674 8.47 21.25 -2.96
CA LEU A 674 8.97 21.94 -4.15
C LEU A 674 10.45 22.36 -4.04
N ASP A 675 11.00 22.47 -2.84
CA ASP A 675 12.44 22.70 -2.64
C ASP A 675 13.29 21.58 -3.25
N ALA A 676 12.81 20.34 -3.24
CA ALA A 676 13.48 19.21 -3.87
C ALA A 676 13.50 19.35 -5.40
N PHE A 677 12.37 19.77 -5.99
CA PHE A 677 12.28 20.01 -7.43
C PHE A 677 13.20 21.13 -7.89
N ALA A 678 13.32 22.21 -7.11
CA ALA A 678 14.21 23.32 -7.39
C ALA A 678 15.70 22.90 -7.32
N ARG A 679 16.08 22.14 -6.29
CA ARG A 679 17.45 21.65 -6.12
C ARG A 679 17.87 20.63 -7.18
N TYR A 680 16.92 19.83 -7.70
CA TYR A 680 17.19 18.83 -8.73
C TYR A 680 17.22 19.40 -10.15
N ASP A 681 16.84 20.67 -10.39
CA ASP A 681 16.63 21.27 -11.72
C ASP A 681 15.64 20.45 -12.58
N TYR A 682 14.48 20.11 -11.99
CA TYR A 682 13.44 19.40 -12.73
C TYR A 682 12.91 20.27 -13.87
N ARG A 683 13.02 19.78 -15.13
CA ARG A 683 12.87 20.64 -16.32
C ARG A 683 11.46 20.65 -16.92
N ASN A 684 10.65 19.62 -16.64
CA ASN A 684 9.28 19.51 -17.17
C ASN A 684 8.29 20.31 -16.33
N GLN A 685 7.02 20.33 -16.73
CA GLN A 685 5.98 21.07 -16.05
C GLN A 685 5.52 20.35 -14.78
N VAL A 686 5.10 21.12 -13.78
CA VAL A 686 4.68 20.60 -12.46
C VAL A 686 3.36 21.21 -12.05
N GLY A 687 2.42 20.38 -11.62
CA GLY A 687 1.15 20.75 -10.99
C GLY A 687 1.16 20.37 -9.51
N PRO A 688 1.66 21.24 -8.61
CA PRO A 688 1.53 21.01 -7.18
C PRO A 688 0.07 21.15 -6.76
N GLY A 689 -0.43 20.21 -5.96
CA GLY A 689 -1.78 20.24 -5.44
C GLY A 689 -2.01 21.43 -4.51
N VAL A 690 -3.13 22.13 -4.69
CA VAL A 690 -3.50 23.31 -3.90
C VAL A 690 -4.80 23.14 -3.13
N TYR A 691 -5.39 21.96 -3.18
CA TYR A 691 -6.60 21.59 -2.45
C TYR A 691 -6.47 20.17 -1.87
N ASP A 692 -6.49 20.07 -0.54
CA ASP A 692 -6.48 18.79 0.17
C ASP A 692 -7.83 18.08 0.05
N ILE A 693 -7.89 17.06 -0.78
CA ILE A 693 -9.11 16.28 -1.01
C ILE A 693 -9.43 15.29 0.12
N HIS A 694 -8.53 15.10 1.07
CA HIS A 694 -8.74 14.20 2.22
C HIS A 694 -9.47 14.88 3.38
N SER A 695 -9.57 16.22 3.34
CA SER A 695 -10.32 17.04 4.29
C SER A 695 -11.67 17.48 3.70
N PRO A 696 -12.78 17.49 4.48
CA PRO A 696 -14.04 18.07 4.05
C PRO A 696 -14.01 19.61 4.00
N ARG A 697 -12.91 20.22 4.46
CA ARG A 697 -12.76 21.67 4.49
C ARG A 697 -12.63 22.23 3.08
N VAL A 698 -13.33 23.30 2.81
CA VAL A 698 -13.23 24.07 1.56
C VAL A 698 -12.24 25.21 1.78
N PRO A 699 -11.07 25.24 1.12
CA PRO A 699 -10.11 26.35 1.23
C PRO A 699 -10.68 27.60 0.54
N ASP A 700 -10.31 28.78 1.03
CA ASP A 700 -10.68 30.04 0.34
C ASP A 700 -9.70 30.40 -0.79
N THR A 701 -10.08 31.40 -1.60
CA THR A 701 -9.31 31.82 -2.77
C THR A 701 -7.92 32.35 -2.39
N GLU A 702 -7.79 33.12 -1.29
CA GLU A 702 -6.52 33.71 -0.91
C GLU A 702 -5.55 32.66 -0.33
N GLU A 703 -6.07 31.69 0.39
CA GLU A 703 -5.29 30.53 0.85
C GLU A 703 -4.65 29.79 -0.33
N ILE A 704 -5.45 29.50 -1.37
CA ILE A 704 -4.95 28.83 -2.58
C ILE A 704 -3.98 29.75 -3.33
N ALA A 705 -4.27 31.04 -3.48
CA ALA A 705 -3.37 32.00 -4.11
C ALA A 705 -2.03 32.09 -3.36
N GLY A 706 -2.06 32.02 -2.03
CA GLY A 706 -0.86 31.95 -1.19
C GLY A 706 -0.01 30.71 -1.48
N LEU A 707 -0.65 29.53 -1.70
CA LEU A 707 0.06 28.31 -2.13
C LEU A 707 0.70 28.49 -3.51
N LEU A 708 -0.02 29.05 -4.47
CA LEU A 708 0.51 29.30 -5.82
C LEU A 708 1.68 30.28 -5.81
N ARG A 709 1.62 31.37 -5.03
CA ARG A 709 2.76 32.30 -4.87
C ARG A 709 3.97 31.63 -4.24
N ARG A 710 3.77 30.71 -3.29
CA ARG A 710 4.87 29.88 -2.75
C ARG A 710 5.45 28.97 -3.83
N ALA A 711 4.62 28.28 -4.61
CA ALA A 711 5.07 27.43 -5.71
C ALA A 711 5.90 28.21 -6.74
N LEU A 712 5.52 29.44 -7.07
CA LEU A 712 6.24 30.32 -8.00
C LEU A 712 7.65 30.73 -7.53
N ARG A 713 7.99 30.54 -6.26
CA ARG A 713 9.39 30.75 -5.76
C ARG A 713 10.32 29.64 -6.24
N HIS A 714 9.79 28.47 -6.57
CA HIS A 714 10.55 27.25 -6.88
C HIS A 714 10.35 26.80 -8.35
N ILE A 715 9.20 27.12 -8.96
CA ILE A 715 8.83 26.70 -10.30
C ILE A 715 8.58 27.93 -11.19
N PRO A 716 9.24 28.06 -12.35
CA PRO A 716 8.96 29.11 -13.32
C PRO A 716 7.47 29.12 -13.73
N LYS A 717 6.88 30.31 -13.87
CA LYS A 717 5.47 30.49 -14.19
C LYS A 717 5.00 29.75 -15.44
N GLU A 718 5.88 29.59 -16.42
CA GLU A 718 5.61 28.87 -17.66
C GLU A 718 5.51 27.36 -17.48
N ARG A 719 5.96 26.82 -16.34
CA ARG A 719 5.97 25.39 -16.02
C ARG A 719 4.98 25.00 -14.93
N LEU A 720 4.29 25.98 -14.31
CA LEU A 720 3.39 25.74 -13.20
C LEU A 720 1.97 25.46 -13.69
N TRP A 721 1.37 24.36 -13.22
CA TRP A 721 -0.04 24.00 -13.37
C TRP A 721 -0.79 24.18 -12.05
N VAL A 722 -2.13 24.26 -12.13
CA VAL A 722 -3.01 24.39 -10.96
C VAL A 722 -3.98 23.22 -10.93
N ASN A 723 -3.92 22.44 -9.86
CA ASN A 723 -4.75 21.26 -9.70
C ASN A 723 -4.98 20.94 -8.20
N PRO A 724 -6.03 20.14 -7.85
CA PRO A 724 -6.16 19.59 -6.50
C PRO A 724 -5.06 18.55 -6.22
N ASP A 725 -4.89 18.15 -4.96
CA ASP A 725 -3.90 17.14 -4.56
C ASP A 725 -4.11 15.80 -5.25
N CYS A 726 -5.36 15.34 -5.36
CA CYS A 726 -5.69 14.05 -5.96
C CYS A 726 -7.10 14.10 -6.59
N GLY A 727 -7.61 12.95 -7.04
CA GLY A 727 -8.95 12.81 -7.59
C GLY A 727 -10.05 13.06 -6.54
N LEU A 728 -11.18 13.61 -6.96
CA LEU A 728 -12.27 14.09 -6.09
C LEU A 728 -13.30 13.01 -5.72
N LYS A 729 -13.03 11.75 -6.03
CA LYS A 729 -13.93 10.61 -5.86
C LYS A 729 -14.57 10.49 -4.49
N THR A 730 -13.83 10.82 -3.43
CA THR A 730 -14.25 10.69 -2.03
C THR A 730 -14.96 11.92 -1.48
N ARG A 731 -15.01 13.01 -2.23
CA ARG A 731 -15.69 14.23 -1.85
C ARG A 731 -17.16 14.22 -2.27
N HIS A 732 -17.93 15.14 -1.68
CA HIS A 732 -19.28 15.46 -2.14
C HIS A 732 -19.24 16.68 -3.08
N TRP A 733 -20.26 16.85 -3.92
CA TRP A 733 -20.34 18.00 -4.83
C TRP A 733 -20.43 19.33 -4.08
N GLU A 734 -21.04 19.33 -2.90
CA GLU A 734 -21.18 20.48 -2.00
C GLU A 734 -19.83 20.98 -1.46
N GLU A 735 -18.82 20.11 -1.41
CA GLU A 735 -17.44 20.43 -1.00
C GLU A 735 -16.57 20.71 -2.22
N ALA A 736 -16.63 19.83 -3.22
CA ALA A 736 -15.76 19.88 -4.41
C ALA A 736 -16.05 21.11 -5.28
N TRP A 737 -17.32 21.48 -5.44
CA TRP A 737 -17.71 22.60 -6.29
C TRP A 737 -17.14 23.94 -5.81
N PRO A 738 -17.38 24.40 -4.56
CA PRO A 738 -16.82 25.66 -4.09
C PRO A 738 -15.29 25.62 -4.01
N ALA A 739 -14.66 24.51 -3.66
CA ALA A 739 -13.21 24.38 -3.64
C ALA A 739 -12.60 24.60 -5.02
N LEU A 740 -13.18 24.00 -6.07
CA LEU A 740 -12.73 24.20 -7.44
C LEU A 740 -13.04 25.62 -7.95
N GLN A 741 -14.14 26.26 -7.51
CA GLN A 741 -14.40 27.69 -7.81
C GLN A 741 -13.29 28.58 -7.24
N HIS A 742 -12.92 28.37 -5.98
CA HIS A 742 -11.84 29.13 -5.34
C HIS A 742 -10.49 28.84 -6.01
N MET A 743 -10.24 27.59 -6.42
CA MET A 743 -9.02 27.22 -7.14
C MET A 743 -8.88 27.96 -8.48
N VAL A 744 -9.93 27.99 -9.27
CA VAL A 744 -9.93 28.71 -10.57
C VAL A 744 -9.85 30.21 -10.34
N ALA A 745 -10.54 30.75 -9.33
CA ALA A 745 -10.45 32.17 -8.96
C ALA A 745 -9.03 32.58 -8.56
N ALA A 746 -8.38 31.76 -7.72
CA ALA A 746 -6.97 31.94 -7.30
C ALA A 746 -6.01 31.89 -8.49
N ALA A 747 -6.21 30.95 -9.42
CA ALA A 747 -5.39 30.86 -10.64
C ALA A 747 -5.53 32.16 -11.48
N ARG A 748 -6.74 32.66 -11.66
CA ARG A 748 -7.00 33.94 -12.37
C ARG A 748 -6.39 35.14 -11.66
N GLN A 749 -6.50 35.20 -10.34
CA GLN A 749 -5.90 36.26 -9.52
C GLN A 749 -4.38 36.30 -9.70
N VAL A 750 -3.71 35.16 -9.55
CA VAL A 750 -2.25 35.05 -9.66
C VAL A 750 -1.79 35.31 -11.11
N ARG A 751 -2.55 34.88 -12.14
CA ARG A 751 -2.27 35.25 -13.54
C ARG A 751 -2.28 36.77 -13.73
N ALA A 752 -3.29 37.47 -13.21
CA ALA A 752 -3.38 38.94 -13.29
C ALA A 752 -2.19 39.62 -12.57
N GLU A 753 -1.75 39.10 -11.42
CA GLU A 753 -0.56 39.60 -10.72
C GLU A 753 0.73 39.44 -11.55
N LEU A 754 0.81 38.39 -12.39
CA LEU A 754 1.94 38.12 -13.27
C LEU A 754 1.89 38.90 -14.61
N GLY A 755 0.85 39.74 -14.83
CA GLY A 755 0.65 40.53 -16.03
C GLY A 755 0.23 39.66 -17.23
N ALA A 756 -0.47 38.58 -17.05
CA ALA A 756 -0.90 37.64 -18.08
C ALA A 756 -2.43 37.56 -18.22
#